data_9afd9f3f51792ed1a383759ce7ff045e
#
_entry.id   9afd9f3f51792ed1a383759ce7ff045e
#
_cell.length_a   1.000
_cell.length_b   1.000
_cell.length_c   1.000
_cell.angle_alpha   90.00
_cell.angle_beta   90.00
_cell.angle_gamma   90.00
#
_symmetry.space_group_name_H-M   'P 1'
#
loop_
_entity.id
_entity.type
_entity.pdbx_description
1 polymer ?
#
loop_
_entity_poly.entity_id
_entity_poly.type
_entity_poly.pdbx_seq_one_letter_code
_entity_poly.pdbx_strand_id
1 'polypeptide(L)'
;MTFKKPMLCIFILASLTLSGCQLNKTTKQSSLSSAKVKTQQIDLTSLYGESATSSVTLSADGQWIAFLKTSNGAQNIHLVQSGKQASQAIPLTHLSDSVDSFVWSHNKHEILFSKDTEGNENAQVYRLRFDPSKLEQSVNVERLTHNDEVSYRLLSQLKDTPHKAVLFANHLDSKRLDFFALDMNTQTLSLLQKNDIGFYSALLDKAGNPTLATVLNGDNSTTLYKRENHSWKAILHTQPSEVIMLQSYNQAQNTAYISGSIQGRDKQELILVDLTSDEMRTIHKDPLGNSDLHQAVFNENGEALLASYYGARLRNYPLTAATKATLDAIKSQLVGDFDIHVEKINQSKDQWFVKATYANQPDKRFVYNPTTHKLVDLLNQDPSFNPENLGVRKSITYTAKDGVEIQAYLTLPQHNQKNLPAIILPHGGPWVRDNWEFSSGTFVPVAHYFASRGYAVLQPNFRGSLGFGKHFTELGNNNWGTGTMQQDLTDGVQYLIDNGIADKARIGIMGGSYGGYAALSGATFTPDLYRAAVSYVGPSSLIAMIESFPDYYRPYLGSFFAAVGDPQIESNRKDMESRSPINFVENIKAPILLIQGANDPRVPQPQSEMIAKKLFDTGREVEYVLAKDEGHGFLQHNNKLAAIIAMENFFAKHLGGAKSSAVDSKLTEHLATLTVDVSKL
;
A
#
# COMPACT_ATOMS: atom_id res chain seq x y z
N MET A 1 -58.26 -10.47 19.00
CA MET A 1 -59.26 -9.61 19.72
C MET A 1 -58.75 -8.19 19.65
N THR A 2 -59.45 -7.46 18.86
CA THR A 2 -60.02 -6.08 18.98
C THR A 2 -59.02 -4.95 19.17
N PHE A 3 -58.77 -4.20 18.10
CA PHE A 3 -59.33 -2.87 17.67
C PHE A 3 -59.11 -1.74 18.67
N LYS A 4 -58.48 -0.60 18.32
CA LYS A 4 -59.02 0.54 17.56
C LYS A 4 -58.00 1.64 17.30
N LYS A 5 -58.06 2.23 16.11
CA LYS A 5 -57.68 3.61 15.68
C LYS A 5 -58.70 4.63 16.21
N PRO A 6 -58.62 5.92 15.81
CA PRO A 6 -57.59 6.96 15.63
C PRO A 6 -58.01 8.29 16.30
N MET A 7 -57.19 9.35 16.22
CA MET A 7 -57.73 10.71 16.33
C MET A 7 -56.90 11.73 15.55
N LEU A 8 -57.54 12.36 14.68
CA LEU A 8 -57.42 13.50 13.80
C LEU A 8 -57.71 14.79 14.60
N CYS A 9 -57.08 15.93 14.25
CA CYS A 9 -57.58 17.31 14.35
C CYS A 9 -56.37 18.26 14.36
N ILE A 10 -56.30 19.46 13.85
CA ILE A 10 -57.20 20.33 13.05
C ILE A 10 -56.31 21.49 12.59
N PHE A 11 -56.56 21.98 11.39
CA PHE A 11 -56.04 23.21 10.81
C PHE A 11 -56.51 24.47 11.59
N ILE A 12 -55.64 25.48 11.72
CA ILE A 12 -56.11 26.87 11.91
C ILE A 12 -55.41 27.76 10.88
N LEU A 13 -56.18 28.24 9.92
CA LEU A 13 -55.90 29.43 9.10
C LEU A 13 -56.13 30.68 9.94
N ALA A 14 -55.24 31.63 9.85
CA ALA A 14 -55.53 33.02 10.18
C ALA A 14 -55.02 33.91 9.04
N SER A 15 -56.00 34.43 8.33
CA SER A 15 -55.88 35.50 7.36
C SER A 15 -55.81 36.86 8.10
N LEU A 16 -54.93 37.77 7.75
CA LEU A 16 -55.01 39.18 8.04
C LEU A 16 -54.51 40.01 6.85
N THR A 17 -55.27 40.99 6.60
CA THR A 17 -55.49 41.88 5.48
C THR A 17 -54.38 42.87 5.18
N LEU A 18 -54.34 43.28 3.92
CA LEU A 18 -53.55 44.31 3.28
C LEU A 18 -53.60 45.68 3.97
N SER A 19 -52.49 46.38 3.98
CA SER A 19 -52.42 47.83 3.81
C SER A 19 -51.22 48.19 2.94
N GLY A 20 -51.48 48.81 1.82
CA GLY A 20 -50.48 49.13 0.81
C GLY A 20 -49.69 50.39 1.16
N CYS A 21 -48.46 50.42 0.76
CA CYS A 21 -47.70 51.63 0.47
C CYS A 21 -46.88 51.42 -0.80
N GLN A 22 -47.20 52.13 -1.85
CA GLN A 22 -46.40 52.20 -3.08
C GLN A 22 -45.10 52.95 -2.74
N LEU A 23 -43.96 52.34 -3.13
CA LEU A 23 -42.72 53.06 -3.33
C LEU A 23 -41.94 52.46 -4.53
N ASN A 24 -41.49 53.36 -5.32
CA ASN A 24 -40.92 53.30 -6.65
C ASN A 24 -39.92 52.10 -6.93
N LYS A 25 -40.14 51.48 -8.08
CA LYS A 25 -39.20 50.62 -8.79
C LYS A 25 -37.98 51.42 -9.25
N THR A 26 -36.83 51.11 -8.73
CA THR A 26 -35.56 51.21 -9.43
C THR A 26 -34.91 49.81 -9.41
N THR A 27 -35.10 49.11 -10.50
CA THR A 27 -34.43 47.83 -10.79
C THR A 27 -32.95 48.08 -10.98
N LYS A 28 -32.14 47.85 -9.93
CA LYS A 28 -30.73 47.49 -10.10
C LYS A 28 -30.67 45.98 -10.26
N GLN A 29 -30.57 45.55 -11.51
CA GLN A 29 -30.13 44.21 -11.86
C GLN A 29 -28.70 44.04 -11.36
N SER A 30 -28.51 43.51 -10.16
CA SER A 30 -27.23 43.00 -9.73
C SER A 30 -26.97 41.71 -10.54
N SER A 31 -26.20 41.84 -11.57
CA SER A 31 -25.54 40.68 -12.20
C SER A 31 -24.68 40.02 -11.13
N LEU A 32 -25.21 38.99 -10.48
CA LEU A 32 -24.38 37.99 -9.81
C LEU A 32 -23.49 37.35 -10.91
N SER A 33 -22.32 37.95 -11.12
CA SER A 33 -21.25 37.23 -11.81
C SER A 33 -21.03 35.97 -10.99
N SER A 34 -21.32 34.80 -11.58
CA SER A 34 -20.84 33.54 -11.07
C SER A 34 -19.31 33.62 -11.14
N ALA A 35 -18.68 34.06 -10.06
CA ALA A 35 -17.27 33.86 -9.87
C ALA A 35 -17.06 32.35 -10.03
N LYS A 36 -16.49 31.92 -11.16
CA LYS A 36 -15.95 30.58 -11.29
C LYS A 36 -14.96 30.45 -10.14
N VAL A 37 -15.36 29.74 -9.07
CA VAL A 37 -14.43 29.33 -8.03
C VAL A 37 -13.37 28.51 -8.75
N LYS A 38 -12.20 29.09 -9.01
CA LYS A 38 -11.06 28.37 -9.55
C LYS A 38 -10.69 27.36 -8.47
N THR A 39 -11.00 26.10 -8.70
CA THR A 39 -10.45 25.00 -7.92
C THR A 39 -8.94 25.17 -7.98
N GLN A 40 -8.29 25.41 -6.85
CA GLN A 40 -6.86 25.56 -6.83
C GLN A 40 -6.26 24.16 -7.06
N GLN A 41 -5.64 23.98 -8.21
CA GLN A 41 -4.97 22.72 -8.56
C GLN A 41 -3.81 22.51 -7.60
N ILE A 42 -3.66 21.27 -7.12
CA ILE A 42 -2.52 20.88 -6.30
C ILE A 42 -1.29 20.76 -7.20
N ASP A 43 -0.23 21.40 -6.80
CA ASP A 43 1.06 21.21 -7.44
C ASP A 43 1.61 19.82 -7.13
N LEU A 44 2.12 19.13 -8.15
CA LEU A 44 2.69 17.80 -8.03
C LEU A 44 3.89 17.77 -7.08
N THR A 45 4.73 18.79 -7.14
CA THR A 45 5.90 18.93 -6.26
C THR A 45 5.50 19.15 -4.81
N SER A 46 4.32 19.70 -4.52
CA SER A 46 3.82 19.80 -3.15
C SER A 46 3.36 18.46 -2.57
N LEU A 47 2.85 17.55 -3.40
CA LEU A 47 2.45 16.20 -2.98
C LEU A 47 3.63 15.25 -2.78
N TYR A 48 4.62 15.36 -3.66
CA TYR A 48 5.78 14.44 -3.72
C TYR A 48 7.12 15.16 -3.58
N GLY A 49 7.11 16.44 -3.21
CA GLY A 49 8.30 17.26 -3.12
C GLY A 49 9.28 16.81 -2.02
N GLU A 50 10.42 17.45 -1.99
CA GLU A 50 11.48 17.17 -1.01
C GLU A 50 11.06 17.32 0.46
N SER A 51 9.92 17.98 0.75
CA SER A 51 9.38 18.07 2.11
C SER A 51 8.65 16.82 2.58
N ALA A 52 8.25 15.92 1.68
CA ALA A 52 7.58 14.66 2.05
C ALA A 52 8.53 13.75 2.84
N THR A 53 8.08 13.32 4.01
CA THR A 53 8.84 12.43 4.91
C THR A 53 8.12 11.09 5.10
N SER A 54 8.90 10.03 5.24
CA SER A 54 8.39 8.69 5.54
C SER A 54 9.28 7.96 6.56
N SER A 55 8.83 6.81 7.05
CA SER A 55 9.61 5.94 7.95
C SER A 55 10.18 6.65 9.18
N VAL A 56 9.40 7.54 9.81
CA VAL A 56 9.84 8.35 10.96
C VAL A 56 10.01 7.47 12.19
N THR A 57 11.21 7.47 12.79
CA THR A 57 11.55 6.66 13.96
C THR A 57 12.37 7.42 14.99
N LEU A 58 12.17 7.11 16.28
CA LEU A 58 12.91 7.70 17.38
C LEU A 58 14.07 6.77 17.81
N SER A 59 15.25 7.34 18.09
CA SER A 59 16.38 6.60 18.65
C SER A 59 16.04 6.00 20.01
N ALA A 60 16.77 4.96 20.41
CA ALA A 60 16.53 4.27 21.68
C ALA A 60 16.67 5.15 22.92
N ASP A 61 17.51 6.18 22.88
CA ASP A 61 17.71 7.16 23.95
C ASP A 61 16.73 8.36 23.90
N GLY A 62 15.89 8.40 22.84
CA GLY A 62 14.88 9.46 22.67
C GLY A 62 15.45 10.81 22.19
N GLN A 63 16.74 10.89 21.88
CA GLN A 63 17.40 12.17 21.55
C GLN A 63 17.31 12.51 20.05
N TRP A 64 17.15 11.52 19.18
CA TRP A 64 17.24 11.67 17.74
C TRP A 64 16.04 11.07 17.04
N ILE A 65 15.59 11.75 15.99
CA ILE A 65 14.56 11.27 15.07
C ILE A 65 15.21 11.09 13.70
N ALA A 66 15.13 9.87 13.17
CA ALA A 66 15.54 9.55 11.81
C ALA A 66 14.30 9.33 10.93
N PHE A 67 14.40 9.72 9.68
CA PHE A 67 13.31 9.56 8.70
C PHE A 67 13.87 9.55 7.27
N LEU A 68 13.08 9.01 6.35
CA LEU A 68 13.36 9.10 4.91
C LEU A 68 12.78 10.39 4.35
N LYS A 69 13.57 11.04 3.52
CA LYS A 69 13.21 12.25 2.80
C LYS A 69 13.92 12.25 1.45
N THR A 70 13.25 12.75 0.39
CA THR A 70 13.86 12.90 -0.92
C THR A 70 14.99 13.93 -0.86
N SER A 71 16.19 13.52 -1.26
CA SER A 71 17.34 14.39 -1.53
C SER A 71 18.21 13.73 -2.61
N ASN A 72 18.84 14.49 -3.48
CA ASN A 72 19.56 13.98 -4.67
C ASN A 72 18.72 13.07 -5.58
N GLY A 73 17.42 13.31 -5.65
CA GLY A 73 16.52 12.50 -6.48
C GLY A 73 16.05 11.16 -5.88
N ALA A 74 16.60 10.75 -4.72
CA ALA A 74 16.31 9.47 -4.07
C ALA A 74 15.88 9.66 -2.61
N GLN A 75 15.25 8.62 -2.01
CA GLN A 75 14.94 8.59 -0.59
C GLN A 75 16.21 8.37 0.22
N ASN A 76 16.60 9.36 1.01
CA ASN A 76 17.77 9.35 1.85
C ASN A 76 17.43 9.45 3.34
N ILE A 77 18.29 8.95 4.23
CA ILE A 77 18.12 9.03 5.67
C ILE A 77 18.50 10.42 6.14
N HIS A 78 17.56 11.09 6.82
CA HIS A 78 17.74 12.37 7.46
C HIS A 78 17.64 12.23 8.98
N LEU A 79 18.33 13.10 9.70
CA LEU A 79 18.39 13.11 11.16
C LEU A 79 18.06 14.50 11.70
N VAL A 80 17.22 14.53 12.73
CA VAL A 80 16.95 15.75 13.50
C VAL A 80 16.96 15.44 14.99
N GLN A 81 17.38 16.39 15.80
CA GLN A 81 17.30 16.27 17.26
C GLN A 81 15.84 16.29 17.71
N SER A 82 15.46 15.42 18.64
CA SER A 82 14.11 15.38 19.21
C SER A 82 13.71 16.75 19.77
N GLY A 83 12.49 17.19 19.44
CA GLY A 83 11.97 18.52 19.79
C GLY A 83 12.34 19.65 18.84
N LYS A 84 13.15 19.40 17.81
CA LYS A 84 13.44 20.34 16.72
C LYS A 84 12.49 20.12 15.54
N GLN A 85 12.41 21.12 14.64
CA GLN A 85 11.58 21.04 13.44
C GLN A 85 12.24 20.17 12.36
N ALA A 86 11.45 19.51 11.55
CA ALA A 86 11.91 18.70 10.41
C ALA A 86 12.78 19.50 9.40
N SER A 87 12.53 20.81 9.28
CA SER A 87 13.33 21.71 8.43
C SER A 87 14.78 21.88 8.91
N GLN A 88 15.09 21.51 10.16
CA GLN A 88 16.44 21.55 10.73
C GLN A 88 17.18 20.20 10.61
N ALA A 89 16.56 19.23 9.92
CA ALA A 89 17.18 17.93 9.72
C ALA A 89 18.35 18.01 8.74
N ILE A 90 19.36 17.22 9.01
CA ILE A 90 20.52 17.05 8.14
C ILE A 90 20.47 15.68 7.45
N PRO A 91 20.88 15.58 6.18
CA PRO A 91 21.01 14.31 5.51
C PRO A 91 22.19 13.51 6.09
N LEU A 92 21.95 12.24 6.44
CA LEU A 92 22.99 11.30 6.83
C LEU A 92 23.49 10.47 5.64
N THR A 93 22.68 10.35 4.58
CA THR A 93 23.06 9.68 3.34
C THR A 93 22.88 10.60 2.14
N HIS A 94 23.66 10.37 1.08
CA HIS A 94 23.63 11.12 -0.18
C HIS A 94 23.63 10.16 -1.38
N LEU A 95 22.79 9.14 -1.30
CA LEU A 95 22.70 8.05 -2.26
C LEU A 95 21.93 8.49 -3.50
N SER A 96 22.26 7.88 -4.64
CA SER A 96 21.51 8.00 -5.89
C SER A 96 20.32 7.02 -5.98
N ASP A 97 20.43 5.86 -5.32
CA ASP A 97 19.34 4.90 -5.17
C ASP A 97 18.65 5.09 -3.84
N SER A 98 17.33 4.87 -3.83
CA SER A 98 16.52 5.05 -2.63
C SER A 98 16.84 4.02 -1.55
N VAL A 99 16.84 4.46 -0.30
CA VAL A 99 16.83 3.57 0.87
C VAL A 99 15.45 2.91 0.96
N ASP A 100 15.42 1.58 0.98
CA ASP A 100 14.18 0.80 1.07
C ASP A 100 13.61 0.83 2.48
N SER A 101 14.48 0.58 3.45
CA SER A 101 14.11 0.55 4.87
C SER A 101 15.32 0.81 5.76
N PHE A 102 15.04 1.28 6.97
CA PHE A 102 16.08 1.41 7.99
C PHE A 102 15.53 1.15 9.39
N VAL A 103 16.44 0.79 10.31
CA VAL A 103 16.17 0.59 11.73
C VAL A 103 17.29 1.17 12.58
N TRP A 104 16.93 1.72 13.76
CA TRP A 104 17.93 2.04 14.75
C TRP A 104 18.61 0.77 15.27
N SER A 105 19.93 0.78 15.25
CA SER A 105 20.74 -0.28 15.85
C SER A 105 20.62 -0.28 17.38
N HIS A 106 20.92 -1.42 18.01
CA HIS A 106 21.13 -1.48 19.46
C HIS A 106 22.40 -0.76 19.94
N ASN A 107 23.32 -0.46 19.02
CA ASN A 107 24.45 0.41 19.27
C ASN A 107 24.02 1.88 19.23
N LYS A 108 24.63 2.72 20.08
CA LYS A 108 24.35 4.16 20.05
C LYS A 108 24.81 4.78 18.73
N HIS A 109 24.05 5.74 18.23
CA HIS A 109 24.35 6.54 17.05
C HIS A 109 24.67 5.70 15.80
N GLU A 110 23.96 4.57 15.67
CA GLU A 110 24.11 3.65 14.55
C GLU A 110 22.72 3.30 13.97
N ILE A 111 22.63 3.26 12.66
CA ILE A 111 21.46 2.85 11.89
C ILE A 111 21.87 1.73 10.95
N LEU A 112 21.06 0.70 10.85
CA LEU A 112 21.14 -0.32 9.79
C LEU A 112 20.09 -0.01 8.73
N PHE A 113 20.45 -0.12 7.47
CA PHE A 113 19.51 0.12 6.39
C PHE A 113 19.74 -0.85 5.21
N SER A 114 18.72 -0.98 4.39
CA SER A 114 18.79 -1.75 3.13
C SER A 114 18.47 -0.87 1.95
N LYS A 115 19.12 -1.16 0.83
CA LYS A 115 18.77 -0.64 -0.50
C LYS A 115 19.18 -1.64 -1.57
N ASP A 116 18.49 -1.63 -2.68
CA ASP A 116 18.89 -2.31 -3.91
C ASP A 116 19.61 -1.36 -4.88
N THR A 117 19.89 -1.81 -6.06
CA THR A 117 20.49 -1.00 -7.14
C THR A 117 19.53 -0.91 -8.30
N GLU A 118 19.15 0.32 -8.68
CA GLU A 118 18.29 0.59 -9.84
C GLU A 118 16.98 -0.23 -9.86
N GLY A 119 16.46 -0.62 -8.69
CA GLY A 119 15.20 -1.34 -8.54
C GLY A 119 15.25 -2.85 -8.84
N ASN A 120 16.43 -3.48 -8.80
CA ASN A 120 16.62 -4.91 -9.10
C ASN A 120 16.17 -5.87 -7.98
N GLU A 121 15.69 -5.37 -6.84
CA GLU A 121 15.25 -6.12 -5.65
C GLU A 121 16.32 -7.00 -4.98
N ASN A 122 17.60 -6.91 -5.36
CA ASN A 122 18.70 -7.56 -4.70
C ASN A 122 19.26 -6.66 -3.57
N ALA A 123 18.42 -6.44 -2.55
CA ALA A 123 18.74 -5.55 -1.45
C ALA A 123 20.02 -5.94 -0.71
N GLN A 124 20.87 -4.96 -0.45
CA GLN A 124 22.09 -5.08 0.33
C GLN A 124 21.92 -4.41 1.69
N VAL A 125 22.61 -4.91 2.71
CA VAL A 125 22.59 -4.36 4.07
C VAL A 125 23.76 -3.43 4.28
N TYR A 126 23.46 -2.27 4.87
CA TYR A 126 24.41 -1.20 5.17
C TYR A 126 24.35 -0.83 6.64
N ARG A 127 25.45 -0.30 7.15
CA ARG A 127 25.58 0.31 8.47
C ARG A 127 25.96 1.77 8.33
N LEU A 128 25.25 2.66 9.02
CA LEU A 128 25.53 4.07 9.14
C LEU A 128 25.86 4.39 10.59
N ARG A 129 26.99 5.04 10.84
CA ARG A 129 27.43 5.53 12.15
C ARG A 129 27.68 7.03 12.09
N PHE A 130 27.39 7.73 13.17
CA PHE A 130 27.61 9.17 13.29
C PHE A 130 28.03 9.58 14.69
N ASP A 131 28.79 10.68 14.81
CA ASP A 131 29.11 11.34 16.07
C ASP A 131 28.21 12.57 16.22
N PRO A 132 27.32 12.63 17.23
CA PRO A 132 26.44 13.78 17.45
C PRO A 132 27.14 15.12 17.63
N SER A 133 28.39 15.11 18.06
CA SER A 133 29.18 16.35 18.27
C SER A 133 29.75 16.93 16.97
N LYS A 134 29.77 16.15 15.88
CA LYS A 134 30.39 16.48 14.58
C LYS A 134 29.60 15.96 13.41
N LEU A 135 28.27 16.05 13.46
CA LEU A 135 27.34 15.38 12.54
C LEU A 135 27.71 15.52 11.05
N GLU A 136 28.03 16.73 10.58
CA GLU A 136 28.34 16.99 9.17
C GLU A 136 29.68 16.36 8.70
N GLN A 137 30.56 15.98 9.63
CA GLN A 137 31.93 15.51 9.32
C GLN A 137 32.16 14.06 9.69
N SER A 138 31.24 13.42 10.44
CA SER A 138 31.47 12.12 11.07
C SER A 138 30.61 10.99 10.55
N VAL A 139 29.76 11.23 9.55
CA VAL A 139 28.89 10.18 9.00
C VAL A 139 29.73 9.17 8.22
N ASN A 140 29.68 7.92 8.69
CA ASN A 140 30.33 6.80 8.02
C ASN A 140 29.28 5.79 7.57
N VAL A 141 29.15 5.59 6.27
CA VAL A 141 28.30 4.59 5.65
C VAL A 141 29.17 3.42 5.17
N GLU A 142 28.84 2.24 5.62
CA GLU A 142 29.58 1.02 5.34
C GLU A 142 28.64 -0.04 4.78
N ARG A 143 28.96 -0.62 3.63
CA ARG A 143 28.25 -1.76 3.08
C ARG A 143 28.70 -3.03 3.82
N LEU A 144 27.74 -3.84 4.28
CA LEU A 144 27.99 -5.04 5.07
C LEU A 144 27.84 -6.35 4.27
N THR A 145 27.12 -6.32 3.15
CA THR A 145 26.95 -7.45 2.23
C THR A 145 27.44 -7.08 0.84
N HIS A 146 28.09 -7.99 0.10
CA HIS A 146 28.87 -7.63 -1.08
C HIS A 146 28.61 -8.51 -2.31
N ASN A 147 27.38 -9.05 -2.46
CA ASN A 147 27.00 -9.79 -3.64
C ASN A 147 25.72 -9.20 -4.24
N ASP A 148 25.83 -8.53 -5.39
CA ASP A 148 24.75 -7.82 -6.05
C ASP A 148 23.70 -8.74 -6.71
N GLU A 149 23.99 -10.04 -6.82
CA GLU A 149 23.05 -11.06 -7.31
C GLU A 149 22.21 -11.69 -6.18
N VAL A 150 22.48 -11.32 -4.92
CA VAL A 150 21.86 -11.87 -3.72
C VAL A 150 20.99 -10.85 -3.03
N SER A 151 19.77 -11.23 -2.67
CA SER A 151 18.89 -10.45 -1.81
C SER A 151 19.16 -10.79 -0.34
N TYR A 152 19.56 -9.79 0.46
CA TYR A 152 19.78 -9.91 1.90
C TYR A 152 18.70 -9.15 2.66
N ARG A 153 17.83 -9.89 3.34
CA ARG A 153 16.75 -9.31 4.15
C ARG A 153 17.16 -9.29 5.62
N LEU A 154 17.26 -8.11 6.21
CA LEU A 154 17.54 -7.93 7.64
C LEU A 154 16.31 -8.35 8.45
N LEU A 155 16.40 -9.45 9.20
CA LEU A 155 15.31 -9.92 10.06
C LEU A 155 15.37 -9.29 11.47
N SER A 156 16.55 -9.25 12.07
CA SER A 156 16.74 -8.78 13.45
C SER A 156 18.20 -8.44 13.70
N GLN A 157 18.44 -7.51 14.61
CA GLN A 157 19.74 -7.34 15.27
C GLN A 157 19.66 -8.00 16.65
N LEU A 158 20.72 -8.69 17.07
CA LEU A 158 20.75 -9.38 18.34
C LEU A 158 21.04 -8.42 19.48
N LYS A 159 20.11 -8.30 20.45
CA LYS A 159 20.23 -7.35 21.55
C LYS A 159 21.43 -7.62 22.44
N ASP A 160 21.70 -8.88 22.74
CA ASP A 160 22.79 -9.31 23.65
C ASP A 160 24.19 -9.31 22.96
N THR A 161 24.21 -9.32 21.63
CA THR A 161 25.41 -9.21 20.81
C THR A 161 25.17 -8.19 19.67
N PRO A 162 25.13 -6.89 19.99
CA PRO A 162 24.65 -5.85 19.07
C PRO A 162 25.56 -5.63 17.84
N HIS A 163 26.71 -6.30 17.77
CA HIS A 163 27.52 -6.40 16.55
C HIS A 163 27.06 -7.50 15.60
N LYS A 164 26.01 -8.28 15.95
CA LYS A 164 25.46 -9.34 15.11
C LYS A 164 24.03 -9.06 14.69
N ALA A 165 23.72 -9.42 13.43
CA ALA A 165 22.40 -9.35 12.86
C ALA A 165 22.00 -10.71 12.24
N VAL A 166 20.71 -11.00 12.15
CA VAL A 166 20.18 -12.16 11.46
C VAL A 166 19.64 -11.73 10.12
N LEU A 167 20.12 -12.38 9.07
CA LEU A 167 19.70 -12.17 7.69
C LEU A 167 18.99 -13.41 7.15
N PHE A 168 18.07 -13.17 6.24
CA PHE A 168 17.41 -14.19 5.43
C PHE A 168 17.80 -13.93 3.97
N ALA A 169 18.56 -14.82 3.35
CA ALA A 169 19.22 -14.53 2.08
C ALA A 169 19.36 -15.78 1.18
N ASN A 170 19.33 -15.56 -0.12
CA ASN A 170 19.58 -16.58 -1.15
C ASN A 170 21.09 -16.73 -1.48
N HIS A 171 21.93 -16.58 -0.46
CA HIS A 171 23.39 -16.50 -0.59
C HIS A 171 24.06 -17.80 -1.07
N LEU A 172 23.59 -18.96 -0.62
CA LEU A 172 24.16 -20.26 -0.99
C LEU A 172 23.48 -20.91 -2.19
N ASP A 173 22.24 -20.50 -2.49
CA ASP A 173 21.42 -21.09 -3.54
C ASP A 173 20.38 -20.03 -3.97
N SER A 174 20.36 -19.65 -5.24
CA SER A 174 19.43 -18.62 -5.76
C SER A 174 17.95 -18.94 -5.53
N LYS A 175 17.64 -20.23 -5.35
CA LYS A 175 16.27 -20.75 -5.18
C LYS A 175 15.84 -20.88 -3.72
N ARG A 176 16.74 -20.62 -2.76
CA ARG A 176 16.48 -20.88 -1.35
C ARG A 176 17.00 -19.73 -0.48
N LEU A 177 16.14 -19.22 0.36
CA LEU A 177 16.50 -18.25 1.40
C LEU A 177 16.92 -19.00 2.67
N ASP A 178 18.17 -18.89 3.08
CA ASP A 178 18.73 -19.48 4.31
C ASP A 178 18.88 -18.40 5.41
N PHE A 179 18.97 -18.83 6.67
CA PHE A 179 19.21 -17.93 7.79
C PHE A 179 20.70 -17.81 8.09
N PHE A 180 21.21 -16.58 8.15
CA PHE A 180 22.61 -16.27 8.41
C PHE A 180 22.75 -15.35 9.62
N ALA A 181 23.81 -15.54 10.41
CA ALA A 181 24.34 -14.51 11.29
C ALA A 181 25.36 -13.69 10.54
N LEU A 182 25.16 -12.39 10.47
CA LEU A 182 26.14 -11.43 10.00
C LEU A 182 26.87 -10.85 11.20
N ASP A 183 28.20 -11.03 11.28
CA ASP A 183 29.04 -10.25 12.17
C ASP A 183 29.40 -8.93 11.48
N MET A 184 28.85 -7.82 11.98
CA MET A 184 28.98 -6.50 11.38
C MET A 184 30.36 -5.88 11.56
N ASN A 185 31.21 -6.43 12.46
CA ASN A 185 32.58 -5.93 12.66
C ASN A 185 33.57 -6.58 11.66
N THR A 186 33.39 -7.88 11.42
CA THR A 186 34.23 -8.62 10.48
C THR A 186 33.62 -8.78 9.11
N GLN A 187 32.34 -8.41 8.94
CA GLN A 187 31.51 -8.59 7.73
C GLN A 187 31.40 -10.04 7.29
N THR A 188 31.51 -10.96 8.24
CA THR A 188 31.44 -12.41 7.94
C THR A 188 30.01 -12.92 8.12
N LEU A 189 29.59 -13.76 7.16
CA LEU A 189 28.33 -14.48 7.22
C LEU A 189 28.59 -15.90 7.73
N SER A 190 27.82 -16.31 8.73
CA SER A 190 27.80 -17.69 9.25
C SER A 190 26.40 -18.26 9.07
N LEU A 191 26.30 -19.46 8.49
CA LEU A 191 25.02 -20.15 8.32
C LEU A 191 24.46 -20.51 9.71
N LEU A 192 23.29 -19.98 10.07
CA LEU A 192 22.55 -20.35 11.29
C LEU A 192 21.66 -21.56 11.04
N GLN A 193 20.91 -21.53 9.94
CA GLN A 193 19.96 -22.57 9.60
C GLN A 193 19.83 -22.67 8.08
N LYS A 194 20.14 -23.84 7.54
CA LYS A 194 19.79 -24.18 6.16
C LYS A 194 18.30 -24.40 6.06
N ASN A 195 17.68 -23.77 5.06
CA ASN A 195 16.22 -23.79 4.89
C ASN A 195 15.78 -24.88 3.89
N ASP A 196 16.15 -26.12 4.14
CA ASP A 196 15.80 -27.25 3.27
C ASP A 196 14.29 -27.58 3.28
N ILE A 197 13.55 -27.09 4.31
CA ILE A 197 12.10 -27.27 4.46
C ILE A 197 11.32 -26.26 3.63
N GLY A 198 11.94 -25.11 3.28
CA GLY A 198 11.31 -24.07 2.46
C GLY A 198 10.50 -23.06 3.29
N PHE A 199 10.95 -22.70 4.49
CA PHE A 199 10.32 -21.64 5.29
C PHE A 199 10.32 -20.33 4.52
N TYR A 200 9.19 -19.66 4.49
CA TYR A 200 9.07 -18.30 3.96
C TYR A 200 8.96 -17.24 5.06
N SER A 201 8.63 -17.64 6.30
CA SER A 201 8.55 -16.78 7.48
C SER A 201 8.96 -17.55 8.73
N ALA A 202 9.61 -16.86 9.68
CA ALA A 202 9.97 -17.44 10.98
C ALA A 202 9.95 -16.39 12.10
N LEU A 203 9.61 -16.85 13.33
CA LEU A 203 9.88 -16.13 14.57
C LEU A 203 11.20 -16.62 15.16
N LEU A 204 11.99 -15.68 15.67
CA LEU A 204 13.31 -15.95 16.21
C LEU A 204 13.30 -15.90 17.75
N ASP A 205 14.14 -16.69 18.39
CA ASP A 205 14.48 -16.53 19.80
C ASP A 205 15.44 -15.34 20.03
N LYS A 206 15.76 -15.03 21.28
CA LYS A 206 16.68 -13.93 21.63
C LYS A 206 18.10 -14.12 21.09
N ALA A 207 18.49 -15.36 20.79
CA ALA A 207 19.79 -15.69 20.20
C ALA A 207 19.78 -15.63 18.65
N GLY A 208 18.61 -15.38 18.04
CA GLY A 208 18.44 -15.29 16.59
C GLY A 208 18.14 -16.63 15.92
N ASN A 209 17.86 -17.70 16.67
CA ASN A 209 17.51 -18.98 16.07
C ASN A 209 16.03 -19.02 15.73
N PRO A 210 15.64 -19.53 14.54
CA PRO A 210 14.25 -19.78 14.21
C PRO A 210 13.61 -20.79 15.18
N THR A 211 12.41 -20.45 15.71
CA THR A 211 11.68 -21.27 16.70
C THR A 211 10.31 -21.71 16.20
N LEU A 212 9.64 -20.88 15.47
CA LEU A 212 8.37 -21.15 14.79
C LEU A 212 8.50 -20.68 13.35
N ALA A 213 8.04 -21.47 12.41
CA ALA A 213 8.19 -21.14 10.99
C ALA A 213 6.99 -21.64 10.17
N THR A 214 6.76 -21.01 9.04
CA THR A 214 5.70 -21.40 8.11
C THR A 214 6.26 -21.74 6.73
N VAL A 215 5.64 -22.73 6.10
CA VAL A 215 5.89 -23.14 4.70
C VAL A 215 4.62 -22.93 3.89
N LEU A 216 4.74 -22.28 2.74
CA LEU A 216 3.70 -22.26 1.72
C LEU A 216 3.86 -23.53 0.87
N ASN A 217 2.82 -24.34 0.82
CA ASN A 217 2.83 -25.58 0.05
C ASN A 217 2.37 -25.33 -1.41
N GLY A 218 2.76 -26.23 -2.32
CA GLY A 218 2.40 -26.10 -3.74
C GLY A 218 0.90 -26.17 -4.04
N ASP A 219 0.09 -26.68 -3.12
CA ASP A 219 -1.37 -26.75 -3.18
C ASP A 219 -2.06 -25.50 -2.58
N ASN A 220 -1.32 -24.43 -2.31
CA ASN A 220 -1.79 -23.21 -1.66
C ASN A 220 -2.26 -23.40 -0.20
N SER A 221 -1.84 -24.48 0.48
CA SER A 221 -1.97 -24.64 1.92
C SER A 221 -0.73 -24.10 2.65
N THR A 222 -0.80 -23.98 3.97
CA THR A 222 0.32 -23.54 4.82
C THR A 222 0.59 -24.60 5.88
N THR A 223 1.87 -24.93 6.11
CA THR A 223 2.27 -25.76 7.25
C THR A 223 2.99 -24.93 8.28
N LEU A 224 2.55 -25.03 9.54
CA LEU A 224 3.17 -24.40 10.70
C LEU A 224 4.09 -25.40 11.39
N TYR A 225 5.35 -25.03 11.52
CA TYR A 225 6.39 -25.83 12.17
C TYR A 225 6.86 -25.18 13.45
N LYS A 226 7.06 -25.96 14.51
CA LYS A 226 7.82 -25.56 15.69
C LYS A 226 9.16 -26.29 15.76
N ARG A 227 10.14 -25.67 16.38
CA ARG A 227 11.44 -26.28 16.65
C ARG A 227 11.38 -27.09 17.94
N GLU A 228 11.68 -28.38 17.86
CA GLU A 228 11.88 -29.27 19.02
C GLU A 228 13.31 -29.79 19.02
N ASN A 229 14.10 -29.42 20.05
CA ASN A 229 15.54 -29.72 20.14
C ASN A 229 16.27 -29.17 18.90
N HIS A 230 16.72 -30.03 17.98
CA HIS A 230 17.42 -29.65 16.75
C HIS A 230 16.65 -30.03 15.49
N SER A 231 15.37 -30.43 15.63
CA SER A 231 14.50 -30.83 14.53
C SER A 231 13.28 -29.92 14.42
N TRP A 232 12.56 -30.02 13.32
CA TRP A 232 11.32 -29.31 13.06
C TRP A 232 10.14 -30.28 13.09
N LYS A 233 9.09 -29.93 13.84
CA LYS A 233 7.85 -30.69 13.94
C LYS A 233 6.72 -29.85 13.34
N ALA A 234 6.00 -30.41 12.36
CA ALA A 234 4.75 -29.83 11.89
C ALA A 234 3.69 -29.96 12.99
N ILE A 235 3.05 -28.85 13.34
CA ILE A 235 2.00 -28.78 14.37
C ILE A 235 0.63 -28.42 13.80
N LEU A 236 0.60 -27.87 12.57
CA LEU A 236 -0.64 -27.62 11.84
C LEU A 236 -0.34 -27.66 10.33
N HIS A 237 -1.21 -28.35 9.60
CA HIS A 237 -1.31 -28.26 8.14
C HIS A 237 -2.69 -27.71 7.82
N THR A 238 -2.76 -26.59 7.10
CA THR A 238 -4.03 -25.93 6.80
C THR A 238 -4.71 -26.55 5.58
N GLN A 239 -5.98 -26.22 5.37
CA GLN A 239 -6.61 -26.42 4.06
C GLN A 239 -6.05 -25.40 3.04
N PRO A 240 -6.14 -25.69 1.73
CA PRO A 240 -5.80 -24.70 0.71
C PRO A 240 -6.48 -23.35 0.95
N SER A 241 -5.76 -22.28 0.68
CA SER A 241 -6.17 -20.88 0.90
C SER A 241 -6.39 -20.46 2.36
N GLU A 242 -6.25 -21.35 3.33
CA GLU A 242 -6.17 -20.94 4.74
C GLU A 242 -4.80 -20.32 5.02
N VAL A 243 -4.80 -19.15 5.66
CA VAL A 243 -3.59 -18.35 5.89
C VAL A 243 -3.15 -18.43 7.35
N ILE A 244 -1.85 -18.55 7.56
CA ILE A 244 -1.18 -18.35 8.86
C ILE A 244 -0.14 -17.25 8.70
N MET A 245 -0.20 -16.23 9.57
CA MET A 245 0.84 -15.20 9.68
C MET A 245 1.39 -15.20 11.10
N LEU A 246 2.71 -15.31 11.21
CA LEU A 246 3.40 -15.28 12.50
C LEU A 246 3.39 -13.86 13.06
N GLN A 247 3.07 -13.70 14.35
CA GLN A 247 2.91 -12.39 15.00
C GLN A 247 3.96 -12.14 16.08
N SER A 248 4.02 -12.97 17.12
CA SER A 248 4.90 -12.76 18.26
C SER A 248 5.23 -14.09 18.94
N TYR A 249 6.43 -14.16 19.56
CA TYR A 249 6.87 -15.30 20.37
C TYR A 249 7.20 -14.85 21.79
N ASN A 250 6.58 -15.49 22.79
CA ASN A 250 6.90 -15.32 24.19
C ASN A 250 7.75 -16.49 24.67
N GLN A 251 9.06 -16.28 24.72
CA GLN A 251 10.01 -17.31 25.10
C GLN A 251 9.83 -17.79 26.56
N ALA A 252 9.42 -16.89 27.47
CA ALA A 252 9.28 -17.22 28.88
C ALA A 252 8.09 -18.17 29.14
N GLN A 253 7.02 -18.01 28.38
CA GLN A 253 5.80 -18.84 28.48
C GLN A 253 5.78 -19.98 27.47
N ASN A 254 6.75 -20.06 26.56
CA ASN A 254 6.78 -20.97 25.42
C ASN A 254 5.48 -20.93 24.59
N THR A 255 4.99 -19.72 24.31
CA THR A 255 3.78 -19.49 23.54
C THR A 255 4.06 -18.58 22.35
N ALA A 256 3.26 -18.69 21.29
CA ALA A 256 3.34 -17.81 20.14
C ALA A 256 1.95 -17.27 19.77
N TYR A 257 1.92 -16.07 19.19
CA TYR A 257 0.72 -15.54 18.57
C TYR A 257 0.84 -15.67 17.05
N ILE A 258 -0.25 -16.08 16.44
CA ILE A 258 -0.43 -16.09 14.99
C ILE A 258 -1.72 -15.33 14.64
N SER A 259 -1.83 -14.83 13.43
CA SER A 259 -3.13 -14.54 12.83
C SER A 259 -3.46 -15.61 11.81
N GLY A 260 -4.73 -16.00 11.71
CA GLY A 260 -5.08 -17.03 10.75
C GLY A 260 -6.58 -17.17 10.51
N SER A 261 -6.89 -17.56 9.27
CA SER A 261 -8.22 -17.99 8.81
C SER A 261 -8.25 -19.53 8.72
N ILE A 262 -7.85 -20.21 9.81
CA ILE A 262 -7.62 -21.65 9.89
C ILE A 262 -8.79 -22.39 10.54
N GLN A 263 -8.87 -23.72 10.34
CA GLN A 263 -9.88 -24.58 10.95
C GLN A 263 -11.31 -24.14 10.65
N GLY A 264 -11.58 -23.79 9.37
CA GLY A 264 -12.90 -23.39 8.88
C GLY A 264 -13.29 -21.94 9.19
N ARG A 265 -12.40 -21.12 9.75
CA ARG A 265 -12.64 -19.67 9.89
C ARG A 265 -12.53 -18.98 8.56
N ASP A 266 -13.44 -18.07 8.29
CA ASP A 266 -13.35 -17.22 7.10
C ASP A 266 -12.40 -16.02 7.34
N LYS A 267 -12.53 -15.36 8.49
CA LYS A 267 -11.72 -14.18 8.84
C LYS A 267 -10.45 -14.58 9.59
N GLN A 268 -9.39 -13.81 9.38
CA GLN A 268 -8.19 -13.94 10.18
C GLN A 268 -8.46 -13.44 11.61
N GLU A 269 -8.19 -14.28 12.58
CA GLU A 269 -8.33 -14.01 14.02
C GLU A 269 -6.96 -13.98 14.67
N LEU A 270 -6.83 -13.32 15.83
CA LEU A 270 -5.65 -13.41 16.70
C LEU A 270 -5.73 -14.71 17.52
N ILE A 271 -4.78 -15.59 17.33
CA ILE A 271 -4.74 -16.93 17.92
C ILE A 271 -3.46 -17.09 18.73
N LEU A 272 -3.58 -17.60 19.95
CA LEU A 272 -2.46 -18.05 20.77
C LEU A 272 -2.22 -19.54 20.54
N VAL A 273 -0.96 -19.89 20.34
CA VAL A 273 -0.46 -21.27 20.22
C VAL A 273 0.39 -21.57 21.47
N ASP A 274 0.01 -22.56 22.25
CA ASP A 274 0.87 -23.14 23.29
C ASP A 274 1.84 -24.13 22.64
N LEU A 275 3.13 -23.80 22.63
CA LEU A 275 4.13 -24.62 21.97
C LEU A 275 4.54 -25.88 22.78
N THR A 276 4.00 -26.04 24.00
CA THR A 276 4.20 -27.24 24.81
C THR A 276 3.14 -28.30 24.48
N SER A 277 1.87 -27.89 24.43
CA SER A 277 0.73 -28.78 24.18
C SER A 277 0.26 -28.84 22.74
N ASP A 278 0.71 -27.91 21.88
CA ASP A 278 0.24 -27.63 20.53
C ASP A 278 -1.22 -27.13 20.47
N GLU A 279 -1.81 -26.75 21.62
CA GLU A 279 -3.16 -26.21 21.70
C GLU A 279 -3.23 -24.78 21.13
N MET A 280 -4.34 -24.51 20.43
CA MET A 280 -4.62 -23.22 19.82
C MET A 280 -5.92 -22.65 20.33
N ARG A 281 -5.92 -21.36 20.74
CA ARG A 281 -7.14 -20.67 21.18
C ARG A 281 -7.23 -19.27 20.60
N THR A 282 -8.41 -18.87 20.14
CA THR A 282 -8.69 -17.50 19.70
C THR A 282 -8.59 -16.55 20.89
N ILE A 283 -7.80 -15.50 20.74
CA ILE A 283 -7.66 -14.39 21.68
C ILE A 283 -8.62 -13.26 21.33
N HIS A 284 -8.70 -12.94 20.06
CA HIS A 284 -9.61 -11.89 19.57
C HIS A 284 -10.01 -12.13 18.12
N LYS A 285 -11.25 -11.80 17.79
CA LYS A 285 -11.81 -11.77 16.42
C LYS A 285 -12.55 -10.46 16.22
N ASP A 286 -12.75 -10.06 14.97
CA ASP A 286 -13.52 -8.84 14.65
C ASP A 286 -14.94 -8.92 15.25
N PRO A 287 -15.32 -8.06 16.19
CA PRO A 287 -16.67 -8.04 16.75
C PRO A 287 -17.77 -7.77 15.71
N LEU A 288 -17.45 -7.11 14.58
CA LEU A 288 -18.37 -6.90 13.47
C LEU A 288 -18.38 -8.06 12.46
N GLY A 289 -17.43 -8.98 12.54
CA GLY A 289 -17.36 -10.17 11.69
C GLY A 289 -17.12 -9.91 10.21
N ASN A 290 -16.70 -8.69 9.83
CA ASN A 290 -16.58 -8.28 8.42
C ASN A 290 -15.13 -8.00 7.96
N SER A 291 -14.14 -8.13 8.84
CA SER A 291 -12.75 -7.83 8.51
C SER A 291 -11.78 -8.83 9.11
N ASP A 292 -10.67 -9.05 8.41
CA ASP A 292 -9.52 -9.77 8.93
C ASP A 292 -8.79 -8.97 9.99
N LEU A 293 -8.06 -9.65 10.87
CA LEU A 293 -7.08 -9.01 11.74
C LEU A 293 -6.06 -8.26 10.87
N HIS A 294 -6.02 -6.94 11.05
CA HIS A 294 -5.06 -6.09 10.35
C HIS A 294 -3.72 -6.03 11.08
N GLN A 295 -3.76 -5.89 12.41
CA GLN A 295 -2.57 -5.77 13.25
C GLN A 295 -2.88 -6.21 14.68
N ALA A 296 -1.92 -6.85 15.32
CA ALA A 296 -1.87 -6.98 16.78
C ALA A 296 -0.62 -6.27 17.32
N VAL A 297 -0.74 -5.63 18.49
CA VAL A 297 0.37 -4.95 19.15
C VAL A 297 0.69 -5.68 20.45
N PHE A 298 1.97 -5.93 20.65
CA PHE A 298 2.49 -6.72 21.75
C PHE A 298 3.38 -5.87 22.66
N ASN A 299 3.47 -6.27 23.92
CA ASN A 299 4.48 -5.73 24.82
C ASN A 299 5.86 -6.39 24.58
N GLU A 300 6.87 -5.94 25.33
CA GLU A 300 8.25 -6.45 25.22
C GLU A 300 8.39 -7.94 25.61
N ASN A 301 7.41 -8.51 26.30
CA ASN A 301 7.36 -9.93 26.66
C ASN A 301 6.62 -10.77 25.62
N GLY A 302 6.09 -10.15 24.57
CA GLY A 302 5.33 -10.83 23.51
C GLY A 302 3.85 -11.07 23.85
N GLU A 303 3.28 -10.39 24.86
CA GLU A 303 1.86 -10.48 25.21
C GLU A 303 1.04 -9.48 24.39
N ALA A 304 -0.11 -9.92 23.85
CA ALA A 304 -0.97 -9.08 23.04
C ALA A 304 -1.70 -8.03 23.89
N LEU A 305 -1.63 -6.76 23.50
CA LEU A 305 -2.25 -5.62 24.15
C LEU A 305 -3.40 -4.99 23.35
N LEU A 306 -3.33 -5.08 22.02
CA LEU A 306 -4.28 -4.47 21.11
C LEU A 306 -4.48 -5.36 19.88
N ALA A 307 -5.72 -5.50 19.42
CA ALA A 307 -6.06 -6.04 18.12
C ALA A 307 -6.75 -4.97 17.28
N SER A 308 -6.39 -4.87 16.01
CA SER A 308 -6.95 -3.87 15.09
C SER A 308 -7.47 -4.54 13.83
N TYR A 309 -8.61 -4.06 13.32
CA TYR A 309 -9.29 -4.57 12.14
C TYR A 309 -9.57 -3.42 11.16
N TYR A 310 -9.34 -3.64 9.89
CA TYR A 310 -9.54 -2.62 8.89
C TYR A 310 -10.80 -2.89 8.06
N GLY A 311 -11.89 -2.19 8.38
CA GLY A 311 -13.10 -2.16 7.57
C GLY A 311 -13.06 -1.01 6.55
N ALA A 312 -14.08 -0.14 6.57
CA ALA A 312 -14.02 1.16 5.89
C ALA A 312 -12.98 2.10 6.53
N ARG A 313 -12.77 1.94 7.83
CA ARG A 313 -11.82 2.66 8.69
C ARG A 313 -11.16 1.66 9.64
N LEU A 314 -10.02 2.05 10.20
CA LEU A 314 -9.32 1.26 11.22
C LEU A 314 -10.08 1.25 12.54
N ARG A 315 -10.26 0.06 13.10
CA ARG A 315 -10.93 -0.16 14.40
C ARG A 315 -9.96 -0.82 15.36
N ASN A 316 -9.77 -0.20 16.51
CA ASN A 316 -8.87 -0.65 17.55
C ASN A 316 -9.65 -1.26 18.71
N TYR A 317 -9.26 -2.46 19.15
CA TYR A 317 -9.84 -3.20 20.27
C TYR A 317 -8.76 -3.49 21.31
N PRO A 318 -8.67 -2.64 22.37
CA PRO A 318 -7.76 -2.88 23.49
C PRO A 318 -8.10 -4.18 24.23
N LEU A 319 -7.07 -5.00 24.51
CA LEU A 319 -7.24 -6.29 25.17
C LEU A 319 -7.17 -6.19 26.70
N THR A 320 -6.78 -5.03 27.26
CA THR A 320 -6.75 -4.75 28.69
C THR A 320 -7.39 -3.37 28.99
N ALA A 321 -7.85 -3.20 30.24
CA ALA A 321 -8.40 -1.92 30.69
C ALA A 321 -7.35 -0.80 30.66
N ALA A 322 -6.09 -1.09 30.98
CA ALA A 322 -4.98 -0.14 30.93
C ALA A 322 -4.71 0.32 29.49
N THR A 323 -4.67 -0.61 28.54
CA THR A 323 -4.51 -0.31 27.10
C THR A 323 -5.65 0.57 26.60
N LYS A 324 -6.89 0.29 27.04
CA LYS A 324 -8.06 1.11 26.69
C LYS A 324 -7.92 2.55 27.20
N ALA A 325 -7.61 2.72 28.48
CA ALA A 325 -7.45 4.03 29.08
C ALA A 325 -6.35 4.86 28.39
N THR A 326 -5.23 4.23 28.04
CA THR A 326 -4.13 4.88 27.33
C THR A 326 -4.56 5.30 25.91
N LEU A 327 -5.23 4.43 25.18
CA LEU A 327 -5.70 4.74 23.82
C LEU A 327 -6.74 5.89 23.83
N ASP A 328 -7.64 5.91 24.81
CA ASP A 328 -8.62 6.99 24.96
C ASP A 328 -7.95 8.32 25.31
N ALA A 329 -6.91 8.30 26.16
CA ALA A 329 -6.12 9.49 26.50
C ALA A 329 -5.35 10.04 25.29
N ILE A 330 -4.83 9.18 24.41
CA ILE A 330 -4.20 9.57 23.15
C ILE A 330 -5.24 10.22 22.24
N LYS A 331 -6.39 9.57 22.03
CA LYS A 331 -7.47 10.06 21.16
C LYS A 331 -7.96 11.46 21.59
N SER A 332 -8.05 11.72 22.89
CA SER A 332 -8.52 13.00 23.43
C SER A 332 -7.60 14.19 23.11
N GLN A 333 -6.35 13.94 22.74
CA GLN A 333 -5.35 14.97 22.41
C GLN A 333 -5.18 15.21 20.92
N LEU A 334 -5.78 14.37 20.07
CA LEU A 334 -5.73 14.53 18.62
C LEU A 334 -6.96 15.29 18.10
N VAL A 335 -6.76 16.03 17.01
CA VAL A 335 -7.79 16.89 16.42
C VAL A 335 -8.03 16.46 14.96
N GLY A 336 -9.30 16.59 14.52
CA GLY A 336 -9.72 16.29 13.15
C GLY A 336 -10.31 14.89 12.99
N ASP A 337 -10.49 14.47 11.75
CA ASP A 337 -10.95 13.12 11.38
C ASP A 337 -9.74 12.24 11.09
N PHE A 338 -9.45 11.30 12.00
CA PHE A 338 -8.25 10.48 11.98
C PHE A 338 -8.53 9.02 12.36
N ASP A 339 -7.66 8.14 11.92
CA ASP A 339 -7.48 6.80 12.49
C ASP A 339 -6.16 6.73 13.27
N ILE A 340 -6.05 5.85 14.25
CA ILE A 340 -4.84 5.65 15.05
C ILE A 340 -4.27 4.26 14.81
N HIS A 341 -3.02 4.20 14.38
CA HIS A 341 -2.20 3.00 14.40
C HIS A 341 -1.27 3.07 15.61
N VAL A 342 -1.30 2.06 16.45
CA VAL A 342 -0.30 1.86 17.51
C VAL A 342 0.84 1.06 16.91
N GLU A 343 1.97 1.73 16.63
CA GLU A 343 3.10 1.10 15.94
C GLU A 343 3.94 0.24 16.90
N LYS A 344 4.11 0.70 18.15
CA LYS A 344 4.91 0.02 19.17
C LYS A 344 4.52 0.48 20.56
N ILE A 345 4.60 -0.42 21.54
CA ILE A 345 4.50 -0.14 22.98
C ILE A 345 5.81 -0.57 23.64
N ASN A 346 6.49 0.39 24.29
CA ASN A 346 7.69 0.16 25.07
C ASN A 346 7.34 0.42 26.54
N GLN A 347 6.94 -0.65 27.25
CA GLN A 347 6.53 -0.55 28.66
C GLN A 347 7.69 -0.18 29.59
N SER A 348 8.89 -0.70 29.35
CA SER A 348 10.08 -0.40 30.16
C SER A 348 10.50 1.06 30.12
N LYS A 349 10.06 1.83 29.08
CA LYS A 349 10.30 3.26 28.90
C LYS A 349 9.07 4.12 29.02
N ASP A 350 7.94 3.51 29.36
CA ASP A 350 6.63 4.19 29.45
C ASP A 350 6.30 5.02 28.19
N GLN A 351 6.46 4.39 27.00
CA GLN A 351 6.29 5.02 25.70
C GLN A 351 5.38 4.23 24.77
N TRP A 352 4.44 4.93 24.14
CA TRP A 352 3.63 4.45 23.04
C TRP A 352 3.96 5.21 21.77
N PHE A 353 4.37 4.49 20.73
CA PHE A 353 4.55 5.06 19.39
C PHE A 353 3.27 4.92 18.62
N VAL A 354 2.70 6.04 18.21
CA VAL A 354 1.41 6.09 17.52
C VAL A 354 1.51 6.93 16.25
N LYS A 355 0.78 6.48 15.24
CA LYS A 355 0.60 7.18 13.98
C LYS A 355 -0.86 7.56 13.84
N ALA A 356 -1.16 8.85 13.73
CA ALA A 356 -2.47 9.34 13.32
C ALA A 356 -2.48 9.48 11.80
N THR A 357 -3.46 8.84 11.16
CA THR A 357 -3.64 8.86 9.71
C THR A 357 -4.91 9.61 9.33
N TYR A 358 -4.90 10.26 8.19
CA TYR A 358 -5.93 11.17 7.71
C TYR A 358 -6.27 10.86 6.26
N ALA A 359 -7.46 11.24 5.80
CA ALA A 359 -7.83 11.10 4.40
C ALA A 359 -7.15 12.12 3.48
N ASN A 360 -6.82 13.29 4.01
CA ASN A 360 -6.48 14.48 3.22
C ASN A 360 -5.23 15.23 3.69
N GLN A 361 -4.36 14.58 4.40
CA GLN A 361 -3.05 15.11 4.79
C GLN A 361 -2.10 13.96 5.14
N PRO A 362 -0.77 14.19 5.10
CA PRO A 362 0.21 13.20 5.53
C PRO A 362 -0.01 12.75 6.98
N ASP A 363 0.43 11.52 7.25
CA ASP A 363 0.39 10.94 8.59
C ASP A 363 1.24 11.75 9.56
N LYS A 364 0.78 11.81 10.81
CA LYS A 364 1.54 12.37 11.92
C LYS A 364 1.93 11.26 12.89
N ARG A 365 3.17 11.30 13.35
CA ARG A 365 3.69 10.32 14.31
C ARG A 365 3.98 10.98 15.65
N PHE A 366 3.56 10.29 16.71
CA PHE A 366 3.63 10.79 18.07
C PHE A 366 4.28 9.76 18.99
N VAL A 367 4.89 10.26 20.06
CA VAL A 367 5.20 9.47 21.25
C VAL A 367 4.28 9.95 22.37
N TYR A 368 3.53 9.01 22.95
CA TYR A 368 2.73 9.24 24.15
C TYR A 368 3.40 8.62 25.34
N ASN A 369 3.46 9.36 26.45
CA ASN A 369 3.94 8.86 27.74
C ASN A 369 2.75 8.70 28.69
N PRO A 370 2.38 7.46 29.08
CA PRO A 370 1.26 7.20 29.98
C PRO A 370 1.36 7.83 31.38
N THR A 371 2.56 7.94 31.95
CA THR A 371 2.77 8.54 33.27
C THR A 371 2.60 10.06 33.26
N THR A 372 3.15 10.75 32.26
CA THR A 372 3.08 12.22 32.17
C THR A 372 1.86 12.70 31.39
N HIS A 373 1.12 11.80 30.76
CA HIS A 373 -0.03 12.06 29.87
C HIS A 373 0.29 13.02 28.70
N LYS A 374 1.57 13.06 28.25
CA LYS A 374 2.00 13.93 27.15
C LYS A 374 2.01 13.15 25.84
N LEU A 375 1.40 13.74 24.82
CA LEU A 375 1.51 13.37 23.42
C LEU A 375 2.45 14.37 22.72
N VAL A 376 3.53 13.89 22.13
CA VAL A 376 4.54 14.72 21.47
C VAL A 376 4.61 14.34 20.00
N ASP A 377 4.38 15.32 19.12
CA ASP A 377 4.59 15.16 17.66
C ASP A 377 6.10 15.01 17.40
N LEU A 378 6.50 13.96 16.69
CA LEU A 378 7.91 13.66 16.46
C LEU A 378 8.56 14.63 15.50
N LEU A 379 7.88 15.08 14.45
CA LEU A 379 8.49 15.94 13.45
C LEU A 379 7.99 17.38 13.48
N ASN A 380 6.84 17.64 14.12
CA ASN A 380 6.19 18.95 14.14
C ASN A 380 6.20 19.61 12.73
N GLN A 381 5.76 18.85 11.73
CA GLN A 381 5.83 19.24 10.33
C GLN A 381 4.48 19.73 9.86
N ASP A 382 4.45 20.94 9.29
CA ASP A 382 3.30 21.41 8.55
C ASP A 382 3.19 20.67 7.19
N PRO A 383 1.98 20.40 6.71
CA PRO A 383 1.80 19.89 5.36
C PRO A 383 2.46 20.80 4.33
N SER A 384 3.11 20.23 3.34
CA SER A 384 3.71 20.98 2.22
C SER A 384 2.65 21.60 1.30
N PHE A 385 1.38 21.33 1.55
CA PHE A 385 0.22 21.82 0.80
C PHE A 385 -0.95 22.10 1.72
N ASN A 386 -1.91 22.93 1.26
CA ASN A 386 -3.16 23.15 2.00
C ASN A 386 -4.08 21.93 1.84
N PRO A 387 -4.43 21.19 2.92
CA PRO A 387 -5.35 20.04 2.88
C PRO A 387 -6.73 20.37 2.29
N GLU A 388 -7.17 21.64 2.34
CA GLU A 388 -8.44 22.09 1.75
C GLU A 388 -8.44 22.03 0.21
N ASN A 389 -7.28 21.96 -0.43
CA ASN A 389 -7.16 21.80 -1.88
C ASN A 389 -7.26 20.34 -2.33
N LEU A 390 -7.17 19.39 -1.40
CA LEU A 390 -7.31 17.95 -1.68
C LEU A 390 -8.76 17.58 -1.96
N GLY A 391 -8.97 16.51 -2.72
CA GLY A 391 -10.29 15.95 -2.96
C GLY A 391 -10.96 15.43 -1.68
N VAL A 392 -12.28 15.35 -1.71
CA VAL A 392 -13.07 14.71 -0.66
C VAL A 392 -13.04 13.21 -0.83
N ARG A 393 -12.38 12.49 0.09
CA ARG A 393 -12.28 11.03 0.06
C ARG A 393 -13.35 10.40 0.96
N LYS A 394 -14.11 9.45 0.41
CA LYS A 394 -15.19 8.74 1.10
C LYS A 394 -15.04 7.24 0.93
N SER A 395 -15.34 6.46 1.96
CA SER A 395 -15.62 5.04 1.79
C SER A 395 -17.05 4.87 1.32
N ILE A 396 -17.24 4.03 0.32
CA ILE A 396 -18.55 3.64 -0.23
C ILE A 396 -18.62 2.11 -0.33
N THR A 397 -19.82 1.60 -0.49
CA THR A 397 -20.08 0.21 -0.86
C THR A 397 -21.06 0.22 -2.03
N TYR A 398 -20.81 -0.63 -3.03
CA TYR A 398 -21.75 -0.88 -4.11
C TYR A 398 -21.95 -2.38 -4.29
N THR A 399 -23.09 -2.77 -4.79
CA THR A 399 -23.44 -4.16 -5.02
C THR A 399 -23.05 -4.54 -6.44
N ALA A 400 -22.22 -5.55 -6.59
CA ALA A 400 -21.89 -6.13 -7.88
C ALA A 400 -23.11 -6.81 -8.50
N LYS A 401 -23.10 -7.03 -9.82
CA LYS A 401 -24.23 -7.59 -10.59
C LYS A 401 -24.72 -8.94 -10.04
N ASP A 402 -23.85 -9.72 -9.41
CA ASP A 402 -24.15 -11.00 -8.80
C ASP A 402 -24.50 -10.93 -7.31
N GLY A 403 -24.66 -9.72 -6.75
CA GLY A 403 -25.09 -9.48 -5.39
C GLY A 403 -23.96 -9.35 -4.35
N VAL A 404 -22.69 -9.45 -4.75
CA VAL A 404 -21.55 -9.31 -3.84
C VAL A 404 -21.34 -7.82 -3.53
N GLU A 405 -21.16 -7.50 -2.24
CA GLU A 405 -20.88 -6.14 -1.77
C GLU A 405 -19.37 -5.82 -1.95
N ILE A 406 -19.09 -4.74 -2.67
CA ILE A 406 -17.73 -4.26 -2.96
C ILE A 406 -17.50 -2.95 -2.22
N GLN A 407 -16.58 -2.98 -1.26
CA GLN A 407 -16.12 -1.77 -0.58
C GLN A 407 -15.13 -1.02 -1.49
N ALA A 408 -15.26 0.30 -1.56
CA ALA A 408 -14.39 1.14 -2.36
C ALA A 408 -14.12 2.48 -1.69
N TYR A 409 -13.08 3.18 -2.15
CA TYR A 409 -12.84 4.57 -1.80
C TYR A 409 -13.07 5.45 -3.02
N LEU A 410 -13.90 6.47 -2.84
CA LEU A 410 -14.24 7.45 -3.86
C LEU A 410 -13.64 8.81 -3.48
N THR A 411 -12.74 9.32 -4.32
CA THR A 411 -12.15 10.66 -4.16
C THR A 411 -12.75 11.60 -5.20
N LEU A 412 -13.38 12.67 -4.74
CA LEU A 412 -14.10 13.64 -5.55
C LEU A 412 -13.47 15.03 -5.45
N PRO A 413 -13.63 15.90 -6.47
CA PRO A 413 -13.32 17.32 -6.32
C PRO A 413 -14.05 17.95 -5.13
N GLN A 414 -13.46 19.00 -4.51
CA GLN A 414 -14.12 19.76 -3.44
C GLN A 414 -15.45 20.38 -3.90
N HIS A 415 -15.49 20.85 -5.16
CA HIS A 415 -16.64 21.48 -5.77
C HIS A 415 -17.05 20.76 -7.04
N ASN A 416 -18.31 20.80 -7.41
CA ASN A 416 -18.87 20.11 -8.58
C ASN A 416 -18.59 18.59 -8.56
N GLN A 417 -19.49 17.85 -7.97
CA GLN A 417 -19.36 16.38 -7.80
C GLN A 417 -20.29 15.61 -8.74
N LYS A 418 -20.72 16.19 -9.85
CA LYS A 418 -21.65 15.58 -10.81
C LYS A 418 -21.13 15.67 -12.25
N ASN A 419 -21.45 14.64 -13.01
CA ASN A 419 -21.14 14.54 -14.44
C ASN A 419 -19.65 14.77 -14.76
N LEU A 420 -18.76 14.19 -13.95
CA LEU A 420 -17.32 14.34 -14.01
C LEU A 420 -16.70 13.35 -15.00
N PRO A 421 -15.54 13.65 -15.58
CA PRO A 421 -14.68 12.59 -16.05
C PRO A 421 -14.29 11.71 -14.87
N ALA A 422 -14.21 10.39 -15.07
CA ALA A 422 -13.92 9.46 -13.97
C ALA A 422 -12.77 8.52 -14.31
N ILE A 423 -12.00 8.17 -13.29
CA ILE A 423 -10.90 7.22 -13.37
C ILE A 423 -11.21 6.07 -12.41
N ILE A 424 -11.25 4.85 -12.93
CA ILE A 424 -11.25 3.64 -12.13
C ILE A 424 -9.81 3.26 -11.87
N LEU A 425 -9.46 3.07 -10.60
CA LEU A 425 -8.09 2.87 -10.14
C LEU A 425 -7.98 1.60 -9.31
N PRO A 426 -7.97 0.40 -9.96
CA PRO A 426 -7.73 -0.86 -9.26
C PRO A 426 -6.30 -0.91 -8.70
N HIS A 427 -6.17 -1.38 -7.46
CA HIS A 427 -4.87 -1.61 -6.84
C HIS A 427 -4.12 -2.79 -7.45
N GLY A 428 -2.81 -2.86 -7.21
CA GLY A 428 -1.96 -4.00 -7.56
C GLY A 428 -2.19 -5.23 -6.68
N GLY A 429 -1.29 -6.17 -6.74
CA GLY A 429 -1.32 -7.41 -5.97
C GLY A 429 -1.73 -8.63 -6.82
N PRO A 430 -2.98 -9.11 -6.81
CA PRO A 430 -4.21 -8.51 -6.27
C PRO A 430 -4.44 -8.68 -4.76
N TRP A 431 -3.65 -9.51 -4.09
CA TRP A 431 -3.75 -9.85 -2.66
C TRP A 431 -3.22 -8.73 -1.76
N VAL A 432 -3.77 -7.54 -1.94
CA VAL A 432 -3.64 -6.36 -1.08
C VAL A 432 -5.00 -5.68 -1.00
N ARG A 433 -5.07 -4.46 -0.47
CA ARG A 433 -6.26 -3.63 -0.47
C ARG A 433 -5.91 -2.15 -0.47
N ASP A 434 -6.82 -1.32 -0.94
CA ASP A 434 -6.81 0.11 -0.67
C ASP A 434 -7.38 0.41 0.70
N ASN A 435 -6.84 1.44 1.34
CA ASN A 435 -7.24 1.94 2.65
C ASN A 435 -7.67 3.41 2.57
N TRP A 436 -8.23 3.92 3.68
CA TRP A 436 -8.77 5.26 3.72
C TRP A 436 -7.72 6.36 3.80
N GLU A 437 -6.57 6.08 4.44
CA GLU A 437 -5.56 7.07 4.74
C GLU A 437 -4.82 7.59 3.50
N PHE A 438 -4.47 8.89 3.54
CA PHE A 438 -3.75 9.60 2.48
C PHE A 438 -2.41 8.93 2.13
N SER A 439 -1.68 8.47 3.14
CA SER A 439 -0.37 7.82 2.98
C SER A 439 -0.46 6.32 2.67
N SER A 440 -1.67 5.78 2.41
CA SER A 440 -1.84 4.38 2.04
C SER A 440 -1.50 4.16 0.57
N GLY A 441 -0.44 3.41 0.34
CA GLY A 441 -0.01 3.01 -0.99
C GLY A 441 0.41 4.17 -1.90
N THR A 442 0.80 3.83 -3.11
CA THR A 442 1.33 4.80 -4.09
C THR A 442 0.25 5.71 -4.67
N PHE A 443 -0.98 5.21 -4.78
CA PHE A 443 -2.00 5.84 -5.62
C PHE A 443 -3.02 6.70 -4.86
N VAL A 444 -3.05 6.76 -3.53
CA VAL A 444 -3.98 7.66 -2.82
C VAL A 444 -3.64 9.13 -3.05
N PRO A 445 -2.37 9.57 -2.95
CA PRO A 445 -2.00 10.93 -3.36
C PRO A 445 -2.32 11.23 -4.83
N VAL A 446 -2.14 10.24 -5.74
CA VAL A 446 -2.50 10.35 -7.16
C VAL A 446 -4.02 10.54 -7.33
N ALA A 447 -4.85 9.83 -6.54
CA ALA A 447 -6.30 10.03 -6.58
C ALA A 447 -6.71 11.46 -6.20
N HIS A 448 -6.08 12.04 -5.18
CA HIS A 448 -6.28 13.45 -4.81
C HIS A 448 -5.77 14.41 -5.88
N TYR A 449 -4.64 14.10 -6.49
CA TYR A 449 -4.09 14.87 -7.60
C TYR A 449 -5.10 14.98 -8.74
N PHE A 450 -5.64 13.84 -9.22
CA PHE A 450 -6.66 13.83 -10.27
C PHE A 450 -7.99 14.46 -9.83
N ALA A 451 -8.39 14.28 -8.58
CA ALA A 451 -9.59 14.96 -8.06
C ALA A 451 -9.44 16.48 -8.12
N SER A 452 -8.25 17.04 -7.85
CA SER A 452 -7.99 18.49 -7.99
C SER A 452 -8.03 18.98 -9.45
N ARG A 453 -7.97 18.06 -10.43
CA ARG A 453 -8.13 18.31 -11.86
C ARG A 453 -9.55 18.06 -12.37
N GLY A 454 -10.49 17.80 -11.46
CA GLY A 454 -11.90 17.65 -11.75
C GLY A 454 -12.34 16.23 -12.08
N TYR A 455 -11.54 15.21 -11.78
CA TYR A 455 -11.93 13.81 -11.95
C TYR A 455 -12.59 13.24 -10.69
N ALA A 456 -13.57 12.35 -10.89
CA ALA A 456 -13.93 11.38 -9.87
C ALA A 456 -12.97 10.20 -9.94
N VAL A 457 -12.36 9.80 -8.82
CA VAL A 457 -11.46 8.63 -8.79
C VAL A 457 -12.03 7.58 -7.87
N LEU A 458 -12.32 6.39 -8.42
CA LEU A 458 -12.85 5.23 -7.70
C LEU A 458 -11.76 4.19 -7.52
N GLN A 459 -11.47 3.81 -6.28
CA GLN A 459 -10.53 2.76 -5.87
C GLN A 459 -11.31 1.59 -5.26
N PRO A 460 -11.72 0.58 -6.06
CA PRO A 460 -12.47 -0.57 -5.55
C PRO A 460 -11.54 -1.57 -4.87
N ASN A 461 -11.97 -2.11 -3.73
CA ASN A 461 -11.44 -3.37 -3.19
C ASN A 461 -12.26 -4.52 -3.82
N PHE A 462 -11.90 -4.86 -5.06
CA PHE A 462 -12.56 -5.90 -5.85
C PHE A 462 -12.31 -7.30 -5.26
N ARG A 463 -13.09 -8.29 -5.66
CA ARG A 463 -12.89 -9.69 -5.23
C ARG A 463 -11.44 -10.13 -5.47
N GLY A 464 -10.87 -10.88 -4.52
CA GLY A 464 -9.44 -11.17 -4.49
C GLY A 464 -8.64 -10.24 -3.57
N SER A 465 -9.17 -9.07 -3.18
CA SER A 465 -8.53 -8.18 -2.20
C SER A 465 -8.47 -8.80 -0.81
N LEU A 466 -7.40 -8.50 -0.06
CA LEU A 466 -7.22 -8.95 1.32
C LEU A 466 -8.01 -8.11 2.32
N GLY A 467 -8.21 -8.64 3.52
CA GLY A 467 -8.83 -7.95 4.64
C GLY A 467 -10.34 -8.16 4.75
N PHE A 468 -10.93 -8.91 3.82
CA PHE A 468 -12.37 -9.20 3.75
C PHE A 468 -12.69 -10.68 3.98
N GLY A 469 -11.71 -11.47 4.42
CA GLY A 469 -11.82 -12.90 4.66
C GLY A 469 -11.40 -13.78 3.50
N LYS A 470 -11.17 -15.05 3.82
CA LYS A 470 -10.71 -16.08 2.89
C LYS A 470 -11.67 -16.24 1.71
N HIS A 471 -12.97 -16.33 1.98
CA HIS A 471 -13.98 -16.49 0.94
C HIS A 471 -13.95 -15.36 -0.10
N PHE A 472 -13.86 -14.10 0.34
CA PHE A 472 -13.78 -12.96 -0.58
C PHE A 472 -12.51 -12.98 -1.44
N THR A 473 -11.39 -13.42 -0.87
CA THR A 473 -10.13 -13.61 -1.59
C THR A 473 -10.24 -14.73 -2.62
N GLU A 474 -10.84 -15.87 -2.26
CA GLU A 474 -11.04 -17.03 -3.14
C GLU A 474 -11.99 -16.74 -4.32
N LEU A 475 -12.96 -15.84 -4.17
CA LEU A 475 -13.82 -15.40 -5.27
C LEU A 475 -13.03 -14.75 -6.42
N GLY A 476 -11.78 -14.33 -6.19
CA GLY A 476 -10.86 -13.86 -7.23
C GLY A 476 -10.16 -14.97 -8.01
N ASN A 477 -10.14 -16.22 -7.51
CA ASN A 477 -9.43 -17.32 -8.15
C ASN A 477 -10.08 -17.69 -9.49
N ASN A 478 -9.25 -17.82 -10.54
CA ASN A 478 -9.65 -18.06 -11.93
C ASN A 478 -10.61 -16.99 -12.51
N ASN A 479 -10.67 -15.80 -11.89
CA ASN A 479 -11.56 -14.70 -12.27
C ASN A 479 -10.82 -13.41 -12.72
N TRP A 480 -9.53 -13.54 -13.08
CA TRP A 480 -8.75 -12.42 -13.62
C TRP A 480 -9.15 -12.11 -15.07
N GLY A 481 -9.13 -10.84 -15.46
CA GLY A 481 -9.28 -10.37 -16.83
C GLY A 481 -10.70 -10.39 -17.36
N THR A 482 -11.29 -11.56 -17.59
CA THR A 482 -12.66 -11.71 -18.12
C THR A 482 -13.67 -12.12 -17.06
N GLY A 483 -13.20 -12.40 -15.83
CA GLY A 483 -14.04 -12.90 -14.74
C GLY A 483 -14.63 -11.80 -13.85
N THR A 484 -15.08 -12.25 -12.67
CA THR A 484 -15.82 -11.40 -11.71
C THR A 484 -14.98 -10.27 -11.14
N MET A 485 -13.64 -10.40 -11.06
CA MET A 485 -12.77 -9.31 -10.61
C MET A 485 -12.86 -8.11 -11.55
N GLN A 486 -12.89 -8.34 -12.87
CA GLN A 486 -13.07 -7.26 -13.86
C GLN A 486 -14.51 -6.75 -13.87
N GLN A 487 -15.49 -7.63 -13.61
CA GLN A 487 -16.90 -7.24 -13.49
C GLN A 487 -17.12 -6.29 -12.32
N ASP A 488 -16.44 -6.49 -11.18
CA ASP A 488 -16.52 -5.58 -10.03
C ASP A 488 -16.08 -4.15 -10.41
N LEU A 489 -15.05 -4.00 -11.27
CA LEU A 489 -14.64 -2.69 -11.77
C LEU A 489 -15.68 -2.08 -12.69
N THR A 490 -16.29 -2.89 -13.57
CA THR A 490 -17.38 -2.47 -14.47
C THR A 490 -18.61 -2.01 -13.67
N ASP A 491 -18.98 -2.75 -12.62
CA ASP A 491 -20.10 -2.41 -11.74
C ASP A 491 -19.81 -1.13 -10.94
N GLY A 492 -18.54 -0.89 -10.58
CA GLY A 492 -18.10 0.39 -10.02
C GLY A 492 -18.28 1.57 -10.98
N VAL A 493 -18.02 1.38 -12.28
CA VAL A 493 -18.34 2.40 -13.31
C VAL A 493 -19.84 2.65 -13.36
N GLN A 494 -20.65 1.59 -13.38
CA GLN A 494 -22.10 1.72 -13.41
C GLN A 494 -22.65 2.45 -12.18
N TYR A 495 -22.10 2.13 -10.98
CA TYR A 495 -22.43 2.86 -9.75
C TYR A 495 -22.18 4.37 -9.88
N LEU A 496 -21.04 4.78 -10.45
CA LEU A 496 -20.74 6.22 -10.64
C LEU A 496 -21.71 6.90 -11.62
N ILE A 497 -22.11 6.20 -12.69
CA ILE A 497 -23.04 6.70 -13.70
C ILE A 497 -24.45 6.84 -13.09
N ASP A 498 -24.95 5.81 -12.45
CA ASP A 498 -26.32 5.77 -11.87
C ASP A 498 -26.51 6.81 -10.76
N ASN A 499 -25.45 7.13 -10.03
CA ASN A 499 -25.47 8.21 -9.03
C ASN A 499 -25.22 9.62 -9.62
N GLY A 500 -25.09 9.73 -10.95
CA GLY A 500 -24.87 11.02 -11.63
C GLY A 500 -23.51 11.64 -11.33
N ILE A 501 -22.56 10.85 -10.81
CA ILE A 501 -21.20 11.31 -10.48
C ILE A 501 -20.37 11.40 -11.74
N ALA A 502 -20.36 10.33 -12.55
CA ALA A 502 -19.54 10.23 -13.74
C ALA A 502 -20.32 10.45 -15.04
N ASP A 503 -19.64 11.06 -16.00
CA ASP A 503 -20.07 11.13 -17.39
C ASP A 503 -19.66 9.82 -18.11
N LYS A 504 -20.65 9.05 -18.56
CA LYS A 504 -20.43 7.78 -19.25
C LYS A 504 -19.54 7.87 -20.51
N ALA A 505 -19.43 9.05 -21.10
CA ALA A 505 -18.57 9.29 -22.28
C ALA A 505 -17.11 9.59 -21.92
N ARG A 506 -16.79 9.73 -20.62
CA ARG A 506 -15.48 10.18 -20.16
C ARG A 506 -14.95 9.33 -19.00
N ILE A 507 -14.94 8.00 -19.18
CA ILE A 507 -14.45 7.02 -18.20
C ILE A 507 -13.06 6.54 -18.64
N GLY A 508 -12.09 6.62 -17.74
CA GLY A 508 -10.76 6.02 -17.88
C GLY A 508 -10.51 4.94 -16.84
N ILE A 509 -9.49 4.14 -17.09
CA ILE A 509 -8.99 3.16 -16.14
C ILE A 509 -7.46 3.27 -16.04
N MET A 510 -6.91 3.17 -14.83
CA MET A 510 -5.46 3.09 -14.63
C MET A 510 -5.14 2.25 -13.40
N GLY A 511 -3.97 1.63 -13.38
CA GLY A 511 -3.50 0.92 -12.20
C GLY A 511 -2.07 0.43 -12.36
N GLY A 512 -1.49 -0.05 -11.25
CA GLY A 512 -0.14 -0.60 -11.21
C GLY A 512 -0.14 -2.11 -11.02
N SER A 513 0.83 -2.80 -11.64
CA SER A 513 1.00 -4.26 -11.50
C SER A 513 -0.27 -5.01 -11.91
N TYR A 514 -0.90 -5.79 -11.00
CA TYR A 514 -2.22 -6.35 -11.28
C TYR A 514 -3.23 -5.28 -11.75
N GLY A 515 -3.23 -4.08 -11.14
CA GLY A 515 -4.10 -2.97 -11.58
C GLY A 515 -3.81 -2.52 -13.01
N GLY A 516 -2.55 -2.59 -13.46
CA GLY A 516 -2.15 -2.34 -14.85
C GLY A 516 -2.67 -3.42 -15.81
N TYR A 517 -2.61 -4.70 -15.39
CA TYR A 517 -3.26 -5.79 -16.12
C TYR A 517 -4.78 -5.58 -16.20
N ALA A 518 -5.43 -5.17 -15.10
CA ALA A 518 -6.87 -4.88 -15.08
C ALA A 518 -7.23 -3.71 -16.00
N ALA A 519 -6.34 -2.70 -16.13
CA ALA A 519 -6.53 -1.61 -17.07
C ALA A 519 -6.45 -2.10 -18.55
N LEU A 520 -5.46 -2.92 -18.86
CA LEU A 520 -5.35 -3.56 -20.19
C LEU A 520 -6.55 -4.48 -20.47
N SER A 521 -6.96 -5.30 -19.47
CA SER A 521 -8.12 -6.19 -19.59
C SER A 521 -9.41 -5.41 -19.82
N GLY A 522 -9.61 -4.29 -19.11
CA GLY A 522 -10.76 -3.42 -19.30
C GLY A 522 -10.81 -2.85 -20.72
N ALA A 523 -9.69 -2.35 -21.25
CA ALA A 523 -9.60 -1.85 -22.61
C ALA A 523 -9.83 -2.95 -23.66
N THR A 524 -9.43 -4.19 -23.36
CA THR A 524 -9.51 -5.32 -24.29
C THR A 524 -10.88 -6.01 -24.27
N PHE A 525 -11.42 -6.33 -23.09
CA PHE A 525 -12.60 -7.17 -22.95
C PHE A 525 -13.90 -6.38 -22.72
N THR A 526 -13.79 -5.08 -22.40
CA THR A 526 -14.91 -4.12 -22.36
C THR A 526 -14.58 -2.87 -23.19
N PRO A 527 -14.33 -3.01 -24.52
CA PRO A 527 -13.70 -1.97 -25.33
C PRO A 527 -14.55 -0.70 -25.51
N ASP A 528 -15.85 -0.74 -25.23
CA ASP A 528 -16.76 0.40 -25.33
C ASP A 528 -16.90 1.17 -24.00
N LEU A 529 -16.39 0.62 -22.89
CA LEU A 529 -16.56 1.19 -21.56
C LEU A 529 -15.56 2.33 -21.29
N TYR A 530 -14.29 2.12 -21.64
CA TYR A 530 -13.21 3.04 -21.32
C TYR A 530 -12.79 3.88 -22.53
N ARG A 531 -12.53 5.16 -22.32
CA ARG A 531 -12.03 6.09 -23.33
C ARG A 531 -10.51 6.25 -23.32
N ALA A 532 -9.85 5.80 -22.26
CA ALA A 532 -8.41 5.80 -22.09
C ALA A 532 -8.00 4.78 -21.03
N ALA A 533 -6.86 4.10 -21.22
CA ALA A 533 -6.35 3.17 -20.22
C ALA A 533 -4.84 3.39 -19.99
N VAL A 534 -4.42 3.33 -18.74
CA VAL A 534 -3.01 3.45 -18.32
C VAL A 534 -2.59 2.19 -17.58
N SER A 535 -1.59 1.50 -18.10
CA SER A 535 -0.96 0.35 -17.47
C SER A 535 0.42 0.73 -16.95
N TYR A 536 0.57 0.76 -15.62
CA TYR A 536 1.83 1.01 -14.93
C TYR A 536 2.40 -0.32 -14.44
N VAL A 537 3.54 -0.75 -14.99
CA VAL A 537 4.21 -2.04 -14.71
C VAL A 537 3.25 -3.24 -14.72
N GLY A 538 2.30 -3.25 -15.67
CA GLY A 538 1.25 -4.25 -15.74
C GLY A 538 1.56 -5.36 -16.73
N PRO A 539 1.35 -6.66 -16.37
CA PRO A 539 1.54 -7.75 -17.29
C PRO A 539 0.50 -7.73 -18.42
N SER A 540 0.92 -8.00 -19.64
CA SER A 540 0.06 -8.15 -20.82
C SER A 540 -0.26 -9.61 -21.14
N SER A 541 0.58 -10.55 -20.63
CA SER A 541 0.44 -12.01 -20.76
C SER A 541 0.56 -12.67 -19.39
N LEU A 542 -0.45 -13.43 -18.98
CA LEU A 542 -0.43 -14.18 -17.71
C LEU A 542 0.61 -15.31 -17.74
N ILE A 543 0.77 -15.98 -18.88
CA ILE A 543 1.76 -17.05 -19.06
C ILE A 543 3.16 -16.49 -18.94
N ALA A 544 3.51 -15.48 -19.74
CA ALA A 544 4.82 -14.89 -19.72
C ALA A 544 5.18 -14.26 -18.36
N MET A 545 4.17 -13.74 -17.62
CA MET A 545 4.36 -13.26 -16.25
C MET A 545 4.83 -14.38 -15.32
N ILE A 546 4.12 -15.51 -15.27
CA ILE A 546 4.48 -16.63 -14.37
C ILE A 546 5.80 -17.28 -14.79
N GLU A 547 6.02 -17.48 -16.09
CA GLU A 547 7.25 -18.08 -16.61
C GLU A 547 8.50 -17.20 -16.40
N SER A 548 8.32 -15.88 -16.19
CA SER A 548 9.40 -14.93 -15.93
C SER A 548 9.72 -14.73 -14.45
N PHE A 549 8.95 -15.30 -13.53
CA PHE A 549 9.19 -15.09 -12.10
C PHE A 549 10.58 -15.54 -11.67
N PRO A 550 11.32 -14.71 -10.91
CA PRO A 550 12.59 -15.09 -10.33
C PRO A 550 12.47 -16.33 -9.43
N ASP A 551 13.55 -17.08 -9.29
CA ASP A 551 13.59 -18.30 -8.48
C ASP A 551 13.11 -18.11 -7.04
N TYR A 552 13.31 -16.94 -6.43
CA TYR A 552 12.85 -16.64 -5.08
C TYR A 552 11.32 -16.47 -4.94
N TYR A 553 10.58 -16.44 -6.07
CA TYR A 553 9.11 -16.48 -6.09
C TYR A 553 8.53 -17.90 -5.96
N ARG A 554 9.35 -18.95 -6.07
CA ARG A 554 8.91 -20.36 -5.99
C ARG A 554 7.96 -20.68 -4.83
N PRO A 555 8.15 -20.16 -3.60
CA PRO A 555 7.23 -20.42 -2.49
C PRO A 555 5.80 -19.91 -2.74
N TYR A 556 5.64 -18.89 -3.60
CA TYR A 556 4.35 -18.27 -3.89
C TYR A 556 3.65 -18.86 -5.11
N LEU A 557 4.30 -19.73 -5.89
CA LEU A 557 3.73 -20.29 -7.14
C LEU A 557 2.42 -21.02 -6.90
N GLY A 558 2.26 -21.74 -5.79
CA GLY A 558 1.00 -22.41 -5.44
C GLY A 558 -0.20 -21.44 -5.38
N SER A 559 0.01 -20.26 -4.80
CA SER A 559 -1.02 -19.21 -4.75
C SER A 559 -1.33 -18.63 -6.13
N PHE A 560 -0.31 -18.42 -6.97
CA PHE A 560 -0.51 -17.98 -8.36
C PHE A 560 -1.22 -19.03 -9.18
N PHE A 561 -0.84 -20.31 -9.06
CA PHE A 561 -1.50 -21.41 -9.79
C PHE A 561 -2.98 -21.55 -9.37
N ALA A 562 -3.30 -21.39 -8.09
CA ALA A 562 -4.69 -21.38 -7.61
C ALA A 562 -5.48 -20.18 -8.17
N ALA A 563 -4.83 -19.03 -8.37
CA ALA A 563 -5.49 -17.80 -8.81
C ALA A 563 -5.64 -17.67 -10.33
N VAL A 564 -4.65 -18.12 -11.11
CA VAL A 564 -4.64 -17.91 -12.57
C VAL A 564 -4.42 -19.17 -13.39
N GLY A 565 -3.99 -20.27 -12.77
CA GLY A 565 -3.68 -21.53 -13.44
C GLY A 565 -2.19 -21.82 -13.54
N ASP A 566 -1.84 -23.10 -13.67
CA ASP A 566 -0.47 -23.59 -13.92
C ASP A 566 -0.22 -23.65 -15.44
N PRO A 567 0.74 -22.85 -15.99
CA PRO A 567 1.02 -22.83 -17.42
C PRO A 567 1.58 -24.15 -17.97
N GLN A 568 1.98 -25.10 -17.11
CA GLN A 568 2.42 -26.44 -17.52
C GLN A 568 1.23 -27.37 -17.82
N ILE A 569 0.01 -27.01 -17.38
CA ILE A 569 -1.21 -27.75 -17.63
C ILE A 569 -1.90 -27.15 -18.86
N GLU A 570 -2.06 -27.93 -19.94
CA GLU A 570 -2.55 -27.45 -21.24
C GLU A 570 -3.92 -26.74 -21.15
N SER A 571 -4.86 -27.26 -20.34
CA SER A 571 -6.17 -26.60 -20.16
C SER A 571 -6.04 -25.24 -19.46
N ASN A 572 -5.18 -25.11 -18.45
CA ASN A 572 -4.93 -23.86 -17.76
C ASN A 572 -4.19 -22.87 -18.68
N ARG A 573 -3.22 -23.36 -19.48
CA ARG A 573 -2.51 -22.54 -20.45
C ARG A 573 -3.47 -21.88 -21.45
N LYS A 574 -4.40 -22.64 -22.01
CA LYS A 574 -5.43 -22.09 -22.93
C LYS A 574 -6.34 -21.09 -22.25
N ASP A 575 -6.73 -21.35 -21.00
CA ASP A 575 -7.54 -20.42 -20.21
C ASP A 575 -6.77 -19.13 -19.95
N MET A 576 -5.50 -19.19 -19.54
CA MET A 576 -4.64 -18.03 -19.33
C MET A 576 -4.43 -17.23 -20.63
N GLU A 577 -4.27 -17.89 -21.79
CA GLU A 577 -4.21 -17.25 -23.10
C GLU A 577 -5.49 -16.46 -23.38
N SER A 578 -6.66 -17.02 -23.07
CA SER A 578 -7.96 -16.36 -23.28
C SER A 578 -8.18 -15.12 -22.42
N ARG A 579 -7.45 -15.01 -21.32
CA ARG A 579 -7.52 -13.89 -20.37
C ARG A 579 -6.30 -12.95 -20.46
N SER A 580 -5.38 -13.15 -21.41
CA SER A 580 -4.19 -12.33 -21.63
C SER A 580 -4.47 -11.25 -22.68
N PRO A 581 -4.46 -9.95 -22.33
CA PRO A 581 -4.77 -8.83 -23.24
C PRO A 581 -3.95 -8.82 -24.52
N ILE A 582 -2.70 -9.26 -24.48
CA ILE A 582 -1.79 -9.34 -25.64
C ILE A 582 -2.36 -10.16 -26.79
N ASN A 583 -3.25 -11.11 -26.54
CA ASN A 583 -3.81 -12.00 -27.55
C ASN A 583 -5.02 -11.40 -28.26
N PHE A 584 -5.54 -10.25 -27.80
CA PHE A 584 -6.79 -9.66 -28.29
C PHE A 584 -6.66 -8.14 -28.50
N VAL A 585 -5.47 -7.65 -28.91
CA VAL A 585 -5.23 -6.20 -29.09
C VAL A 585 -6.13 -5.58 -30.15
N GLU A 586 -6.64 -6.39 -31.08
CA GLU A 586 -7.59 -5.96 -32.11
C GLU A 586 -8.94 -5.51 -31.52
N ASN A 587 -9.30 -5.95 -30.33
CA ASN A 587 -10.50 -5.49 -29.63
C ASN A 587 -10.34 -4.10 -29.02
N ILE A 588 -9.09 -3.66 -28.75
CA ILE A 588 -8.81 -2.41 -28.06
C ILE A 588 -9.20 -1.22 -28.94
N LYS A 589 -10.10 -0.38 -28.43
CA LYS A 589 -10.54 0.86 -29.08
C LYS A 589 -9.94 2.10 -28.39
N ALA A 590 -9.73 2.01 -27.09
CA ALA A 590 -9.18 3.10 -26.29
C ALA A 590 -7.69 3.27 -26.54
N PRO A 591 -7.15 4.51 -26.59
CA PRO A 591 -5.73 4.75 -26.50
C PRO A 591 -5.14 4.19 -25.20
N ILE A 592 -3.90 3.71 -25.27
CA ILE A 592 -3.17 3.07 -24.15
C ILE A 592 -1.90 3.86 -23.84
N LEU A 593 -1.68 4.14 -22.55
CA LEU A 593 -0.39 4.58 -22.03
C LEU A 593 0.23 3.45 -21.23
N LEU A 594 1.45 3.05 -21.61
CA LEU A 594 2.26 2.07 -20.90
C LEU A 594 3.38 2.79 -20.14
N ILE A 595 3.62 2.39 -18.89
CA ILE A 595 4.71 2.93 -18.06
C ILE A 595 5.45 1.76 -17.45
N GLN A 596 6.79 1.66 -17.64
CA GLN A 596 7.58 0.49 -17.28
C GLN A 596 8.94 0.88 -16.72
N GLY A 597 9.41 0.16 -15.69
CA GLY A 597 10.79 0.15 -15.25
C GLY A 597 11.59 -0.95 -15.97
N ALA A 598 12.77 -0.63 -16.49
CA ALA A 598 13.55 -1.60 -17.27
C ALA A 598 14.11 -2.76 -16.42
N ASN A 599 14.35 -2.52 -15.13
CA ASN A 599 14.89 -3.50 -14.19
C ASN A 599 13.83 -4.24 -13.38
N ASP A 600 12.56 -4.18 -13.79
CA ASP A 600 11.45 -4.82 -13.10
C ASP A 600 11.58 -6.36 -13.13
N PRO A 601 11.85 -7.02 -11.97
CA PRO A 601 12.00 -8.47 -11.93
C PRO A 601 10.67 -9.21 -11.82
N ARG A 602 9.56 -8.52 -11.51
CA ARG A 602 8.22 -9.11 -11.32
C ARG A 602 7.40 -9.11 -12.59
N VAL A 603 7.46 -7.98 -13.32
CA VAL A 603 6.81 -7.79 -14.62
C VAL A 603 7.87 -7.24 -15.58
N PRO A 604 8.67 -8.12 -16.20
CA PRO A 604 9.80 -7.70 -17.02
C PRO A 604 9.40 -6.81 -18.19
N GLN A 605 10.30 -5.90 -18.58
CA GLN A 605 10.14 -4.93 -19.67
C GLN A 605 9.49 -5.52 -20.95
N PRO A 606 9.78 -6.77 -21.38
CA PRO A 606 9.13 -7.35 -22.57
C PRO A 606 7.60 -7.45 -22.47
N GLN A 607 7.01 -7.48 -21.27
CA GLN A 607 5.54 -7.45 -21.10
C GLN A 607 4.90 -6.18 -21.68
N SER A 608 5.56 -5.04 -21.49
CA SER A 608 5.10 -3.75 -22.05
C SER A 608 5.51 -3.59 -23.51
N GLU A 609 6.71 -4.02 -23.90
CA GLU A 609 7.19 -3.89 -25.28
C GLU A 609 6.37 -4.71 -26.28
N MET A 610 6.07 -5.98 -25.92
CA MET A 610 5.28 -6.86 -26.81
C MET A 610 3.90 -6.28 -27.11
N ILE A 611 3.21 -5.77 -26.08
CA ILE A 611 1.87 -5.19 -26.31
C ILE A 611 1.96 -3.82 -26.99
N ALA A 612 2.97 -2.98 -26.68
CA ALA A 612 3.20 -1.70 -27.34
C ALA A 612 3.39 -1.89 -28.84
N LYS A 613 4.31 -2.77 -29.23
CA LYS A 613 4.57 -3.10 -30.62
C LYS A 613 3.32 -3.62 -31.33
N LYS A 614 2.61 -4.57 -30.73
CA LYS A 614 1.42 -5.16 -31.34
C LYS A 614 0.28 -4.15 -31.52
N LEU A 615 0.09 -3.23 -30.56
CA LEU A 615 -0.85 -2.11 -30.68
C LEU A 615 -0.46 -1.19 -31.84
N PHE A 616 0.82 -0.80 -31.93
CA PHE A 616 1.33 0.04 -32.99
C PHE A 616 1.14 -0.62 -34.35
N ASP A 617 1.55 -1.88 -34.52
CA ASP A 617 1.46 -2.64 -35.78
C ASP A 617 -0.01 -2.81 -36.25
N THR A 618 -0.97 -2.80 -35.35
CA THR A 618 -2.42 -2.87 -35.63
C THR A 618 -3.07 -1.49 -35.75
N GLY A 619 -2.28 -0.40 -35.76
CA GLY A 619 -2.76 0.97 -35.92
C GLY A 619 -3.53 1.52 -34.73
N ARG A 620 -3.28 1.00 -33.52
CA ARG A 620 -3.88 1.48 -32.27
C ARG A 620 -3.00 2.57 -31.66
N GLU A 621 -3.65 3.56 -31.05
CA GLU A 621 -2.93 4.64 -30.37
C GLU A 621 -2.29 4.12 -29.08
N VAL A 622 -0.95 4.19 -28.99
CA VAL A 622 -0.17 3.76 -27.84
C VAL A 622 0.95 4.76 -27.55
N GLU A 623 1.08 5.12 -26.29
CA GLU A 623 2.20 5.90 -25.74
C GLU A 623 2.97 4.99 -24.77
N TYR A 624 4.32 5.09 -24.77
CA TYR A 624 5.17 4.25 -23.91
C TYR A 624 6.24 5.08 -23.20
N VAL A 625 6.29 4.96 -21.88
CA VAL A 625 7.28 5.58 -20.99
C VAL A 625 8.11 4.47 -20.34
N LEU A 626 9.44 4.51 -20.54
CA LEU A 626 10.39 3.53 -20.00
C LEU A 626 11.48 4.24 -19.21
N ALA A 627 11.59 3.94 -17.93
CA ALA A 627 12.69 4.38 -17.09
C ALA A 627 13.72 3.26 -16.94
N LYS A 628 14.99 3.53 -17.37
CA LYS A 628 16.05 2.52 -17.45
C LYS A 628 16.65 2.16 -16.07
N ASP A 629 16.50 3.06 -15.12
CA ASP A 629 17.01 3.01 -13.75
C ASP A 629 15.92 2.72 -12.70
N GLU A 630 14.81 2.10 -13.13
CA GLU A 630 13.68 1.78 -12.27
C GLU A 630 13.28 0.31 -12.37
N GLY A 631 12.73 -0.21 -11.26
CA GLY A 631 12.19 -1.57 -11.12
C GLY A 631 10.67 -1.62 -11.16
N HIS A 632 10.07 -2.44 -10.24
CA HIS A 632 8.62 -2.63 -10.11
C HIS A 632 7.94 -1.45 -9.41
N GLY A 633 8.15 -0.24 -9.91
CA GLY A 633 7.67 1.03 -9.37
C GLY A 633 8.77 2.08 -9.42
N PHE A 634 8.40 3.33 -9.68
CA PHE A 634 9.37 4.41 -9.80
C PHE A 634 9.69 4.99 -8.43
N LEU A 635 10.93 4.82 -8.00
CA LEU A 635 11.47 5.30 -6.73
C LEU A 635 12.25 6.62 -6.90
N GLN A 636 12.88 6.82 -8.07
CA GLN A 636 13.56 8.06 -8.40
C GLN A 636 12.54 9.20 -8.54
N HIS A 637 12.81 10.29 -7.85
CA HIS A 637 11.88 11.41 -7.74
C HIS A 637 11.41 11.96 -9.11
N ASN A 638 12.36 12.25 -9.99
CA ASN A 638 12.04 12.82 -11.31
C ASN A 638 11.27 11.85 -12.20
N ASN A 639 11.62 10.56 -12.17
CA ASN A 639 10.91 9.52 -12.90
C ASN A 639 9.46 9.39 -12.42
N LYS A 640 9.25 9.40 -11.10
CA LYS A 640 7.92 9.37 -10.49
C LYS A 640 7.07 10.57 -10.92
N LEU A 641 7.61 11.78 -10.85
CA LEU A 641 6.89 12.98 -11.26
C LEU A 641 6.59 12.96 -12.76
N ALA A 642 7.56 12.55 -13.59
CA ALA A 642 7.40 12.43 -15.04
C ALA A 642 6.30 11.42 -15.40
N ALA A 643 6.24 10.27 -14.72
CA ALA A 643 5.17 9.28 -14.92
C ALA A 643 3.79 9.86 -14.62
N ILE A 644 3.64 10.62 -13.52
CA ILE A 644 2.34 11.24 -13.16
C ILE A 644 1.96 12.33 -14.17
N ILE A 645 2.92 13.11 -14.67
CA ILE A 645 2.67 14.11 -15.73
C ILE A 645 2.27 13.42 -17.06
N ALA A 646 2.87 12.28 -17.39
CA ALA A 646 2.46 11.50 -18.55
C ALA A 646 0.99 11.05 -18.41
N MET A 647 0.61 10.52 -17.24
CA MET A 647 -0.79 10.14 -16.94
C MET A 647 -1.74 11.34 -17.02
N GLU A 648 -1.35 12.50 -16.45
CA GLU A 648 -2.15 13.75 -16.52
C GLU A 648 -2.37 14.19 -17.96
N ASN A 649 -1.30 14.29 -18.74
CA ASN A 649 -1.37 14.69 -20.14
C ASN A 649 -2.27 13.77 -20.95
N PHE A 650 -2.12 12.46 -20.74
CA PHE A 650 -2.88 11.43 -21.42
C PHE A 650 -4.38 11.50 -21.08
N PHE A 651 -4.75 11.55 -19.80
CA PHE A 651 -6.15 11.65 -19.42
C PHE A 651 -6.77 13.02 -19.79
N ALA A 652 -6.02 14.12 -19.70
CA ALA A 652 -6.53 15.43 -20.13
C ALA A 652 -6.85 15.43 -21.64
N LYS A 653 -6.00 14.80 -22.47
CA LYS A 653 -6.21 14.64 -23.91
C LYS A 653 -7.48 13.84 -24.23
N HIS A 654 -7.72 12.73 -23.53
CA HIS A 654 -8.76 11.76 -23.89
C HIS A 654 -10.07 11.89 -23.09
N LEU A 655 -10.02 12.42 -21.85
CA LEU A 655 -11.19 12.56 -20.99
C LEU A 655 -11.60 14.03 -20.74
N GLY A 656 -10.75 15.00 -21.13
CA GLY A 656 -11.07 16.42 -21.04
C GLY A 656 -11.05 17.00 -19.60
N GLY A 657 -10.29 16.41 -18.69
CA GLY A 657 -10.02 17.00 -17.36
C GLY A 657 -9.04 18.18 -17.45
N ALA A 658 -8.90 18.89 -16.35
CA ALA A 658 -7.93 19.98 -16.28
C ALA A 658 -6.49 19.44 -16.33
N LYS A 659 -5.59 20.26 -16.85
CA LYS A 659 -4.16 20.01 -16.94
C LYS A 659 -3.41 21.10 -16.19
N SER A 660 -2.27 20.76 -15.60
CA SER A 660 -1.36 21.72 -14.99
C SER A 660 -0.95 22.81 -15.99
N SER A 661 -1.16 24.07 -15.62
CA SER A 661 -0.86 25.23 -16.48
C SER A 661 0.64 25.58 -16.51
N ALA A 662 1.41 25.12 -15.54
CA ALA A 662 2.84 25.33 -15.40
C ALA A 662 3.50 24.03 -14.93
N VAL A 663 3.97 23.24 -15.89
CA VAL A 663 4.88 22.12 -15.61
C VAL A 663 6.30 22.64 -15.74
N ASP A 664 7.18 22.29 -14.81
CA ASP A 664 8.61 22.64 -14.90
C ASP A 664 9.16 22.14 -16.22
N SER A 665 9.87 23.02 -16.96
CA SER A 665 10.48 22.69 -18.24
C SER A 665 11.45 21.51 -18.12
N LYS A 666 12.22 21.43 -17.02
CA LYS A 666 13.14 20.32 -16.73
C LYS A 666 12.39 18.98 -16.61
N LEU A 667 11.22 18.98 -15.95
CA LEU A 667 10.42 17.78 -15.82
C LEU A 667 9.81 17.36 -17.17
N THR A 668 9.43 18.33 -18.02
CA THR A 668 8.96 18.06 -19.37
C THR A 668 10.07 17.49 -20.25
N GLU A 669 11.27 18.05 -20.18
CA GLU A 669 12.47 17.57 -20.86
C GLU A 669 12.82 16.15 -20.38
N HIS A 670 12.76 15.91 -19.06
CA HIS A 670 13.00 14.60 -18.50
C HIS A 670 12.00 13.56 -18.99
N LEU A 671 10.68 13.86 -18.98
CA LEU A 671 9.67 12.98 -19.56
C LEU A 671 9.96 12.63 -21.01
N ALA A 672 10.43 13.60 -21.80
CA ALA A 672 10.79 13.34 -23.19
C ALA A 672 11.94 12.32 -23.33
N THR A 673 12.89 12.27 -22.36
CA THR A 673 13.96 11.25 -22.36
C THR A 673 13.47 9.85 -22.01
N LEU A 674 12.34 9.74 -21.28
CA LEU A 674 11.73 8.47 -20.93
C LEU A 674 10.72 7.97 -21.99
N THR A 675 10.29 8.84 -22.91
CA THR A 675 9.30 8.49 -23.94
C THR A 675 9.94 7.65 -25.03
N VAL A 676 9.37 6.47 -25.28
CA VAL A 676 9.86 5.51 -26.29
C VAL A 676 9.17 5.74 -27.62
N ASP A 677 9.95 5.78 -28.69
CA ASP A 677 9.42 5.71 -30.04
C ASP A 677 9.03 4.27 -30.37
N VAL A 678 7.74 3.96 -30.21
CA VAL A 678 7.20 2.60 -30.39
C VAL A 678 7.42 2.05 -31.80
N SER A 679 7.61 2.92 -32.80
CA SER A 679 7.89 2.48 -34.17
C SER A 679 9.27 1.80 -34.35
N LYS A 680 10.12 1.90 -33.30
CA LYS A 680 11.48 1.32 -33.27
C LYS A 680 11.61 0.07 -32.43
N LEU A 681 10.52 -0.41 -31.81
CA LEU A 681 10.48 -1.64 -31.01
C LEU A 681 10.56 -2.90 -31.87
#